data_35bcb4fc46afadd82187941e957d2f63
#
_entry.id   35bcb4fc46afadd82187941e957d2f63
#
_cell.length_a   1.000
_cell.length_b   1.000
_cell.length_c   1.000
_cell.angle_alpha   90.00
_cell.angle_beta   90.00
_cell.angle_gamma   90.00
#
_symmetry.space_group_name_H-M   'P 1'
#
loop_
_entity.id
_entity.type
_entity.pdbx_description
1 polymer ?
#
loop_
_entity_poly.entity_id
_entity_poly.type
_entity_poly.pdbx_seq_one_letter_code
_entity_poly.pdbx_strand_id
1 'polypeptide(L)'
;MQPWFFLSDRKKEKIQLPRKMSLKNLPEKPEILSQDWTFSVYVPNVGPKEKVVITGSTAELGEWNYKKCVILDYMEEKGIWTRNLVIPNTCDVFYRYAICLINEENNDIIVRKWETHIHPRVIKENILEPGTDIFGEYDGKQKICRGWLTSQTLVQFKFMNSPLKLKSRLGGRLMNIKVTPVQLSFGTEPHVEDSSLSTDTMDVEVPMGVYVEVATLDDDPAICHLQPQEQFGREYKQDGVLLVNVFAPNPKGLAYLIDFYSYSTQASIEDPPCHIGYTYVLPNMFKPSEGNLELPVTCNVKHRPLGTVNFEYLIVCPMEDSLCKLDVSYTKHWDPTWTGLEVGHRGLGASFKTKEGNAIRENTIASLKKAAASGADMLEFDVQLSKDMIPVIYHDFHVCISMKRKKEVDFTEMLELPVKDLTLEHLQKLKVYHLVEGRNHEILFFDEDLEEHQPFPTLEEALKALDEHVGFNIELKWTMEMEDGTFELNNPFDMNTYVDKVLEVVLKNAGQRRIVLSCFNPDICTMVRNKQNKYPVMFLTVGVTEKYQPYRDPRCLSIPAAVQNAISSDILGIVAHTEDLLRDPTQVKLAKDAGLVLFCWGDDNNDKNTIMKLKEMGLHAVIYDKLDQYITKEVKESIFLMEARESQRDIMRMAALDALPLSDASSSTHTMGDSATRPFLDLSVRHKVGVPSTVTSLESLASTIEIRDEPVDKKLKRNRDLIMSIDKESQVKEQRGTFKGLFPAGDASKGSPKKSRVNDL
;
A
#
# COMPACT_ATOMS: atom_id res chain seq x y z
N MET A 1 25.68 15.21 -4.33
CA MET A 1 26.02 13.79 -4.58
C MET A 1 27.38 13.50 -4.00
N GLN A 2 27.52 12.64 -3.01
CA GLN A 2 28.83 12.10 -2.67
C GLN A 2 29.15 11.00 -3.67
N PRO A 3 30.33 10.99 -4.31
CA PRO A 3 30.69 9.95 -5.26
C PRO A 3 30.94 8.65 -4.52
N TRP A 4 30.27 7.59 -4.91
CA TRP A 4 30.49 6.24 -4.44
C TRP A 4 31.76 5.69 -5.05
N PHE A 5 32.84 5.59 -4.25
CA PHE A 5 34.04 4.83 -4.63
C PHE A 5 33.92 3.40 -4.13
N PHE A 6 33.87 2.46 -5.05
CA PHE A 6 34.13 1.05 -4.76
C PHE A 6 35.59 0.86 -4.41
N LEU A 7 35.89 0.50 -3.18
CA LEU A 7 37.19 -0.01 -2.77
C LEU A 7 37.22 -1.52 -2.99
N SER A 8 37.92 -1.96 -4.05
CA SER A 8 38.34 -3.34 -4.20
C SER A 8 39.40 -3.66 -3.14
N ASP A 9 39.26 -4.87 -2.56
CA ASP A 9 40.22 -5.42 -1.60
C ASP A 9 41.67 -5.21 -2.01
N ARG A 10 42.41 -4.39 -1.29
CA ARG A 10 43.84 -4.42 -1.21
C ARG A 10 44.31 -4.51 0.24
N LYS A 11 45.23 -5.49 0.43
CA LYS A 11 45.89 -5.92 1.66
C LYS A 11 46.24 -4.76 2.61
N LYS A 12 46.00 -4.98 3.88
CA LYS A 12 46.44 -4.15 5.01
C LYS A 12 47.98 -4.04 5.04
N GLU A 13 48.51 -2.96 4.57
CA GLU A 13 49.87 -2.52 4.94
C GLU A 13 49.76 -1.50 6.08
N LYS A 14 50.54 -1.77 7.15
CA LYS A 14 50.64 -0.88 8.30
C LYS A 14 51.38 0.39 7.91
N ILE A 15 50.65 1.51 7.80
CA ILE A 15 51.28 2.83 7.65
C ILE A 15 51.51 3.40 9.05
N GLN A 16 52.82 3.65 9.34
CA GLN A 16 53.27 4.39 10.53
C GLN A 16 52.87 5.86 10.40
N LEU A 17 52.20 6.39 11.43
CA LEU A 17 51.81 7.80 11.56
C LEU A 17 53.08 8.66 11.80
N PRO A 18 53.29 9.76 11.05
CA PRO A 18 54.32 10.74 11.39
C PRO A 18 53.85 11.66 12.52
N ARG A 19 54.85 12.06 13.32
CA ARG A 19 54.71 12.91 14.50
C ARG A 19 54.14 14.30 14.19
N LYS A 20 53.31 14.78 15.12
CA LYS A 20 52.80 16.13 15.36
C LYS A 20 53.38 17.24 14.42
N MET A 21 52.54 17.68 13.49
CA MET A 21 52.67 18.98 12.86
C MET A 21 51.78 20.00 13.60
N SER A 22 52.36 21.18 13.75
CA SER A 22 51.82 22.36 14.48
C SER A 22 50.52 22.85 13.85
N LEU A 23 49.55 23.16 14.70
CA LEU A 23 48.20 23.68 14.42
C LEU A 23 48.18 25.12 13.86
N LYS A 24 48.90 25.43 12.80
CA LYS A 24 48.94 26.81 12.25
C LYS A 24 48.58 26.98 10.79
N ASN A 25 48.22 25.94 10.07
CA ASN A 25 47.69 26.06 8.69
C ASN A 25 46.64 25.00 8.45
N LEU A 26 45.46 25.17 9.04
CA LEU A 26 44.25 24.62 8.47
C LEU A 26 43.93 25.50 7.26
N PRO A 27 43.67 24.96 6.04
CA PRO A 27 43.13 25.74 4.95
C PRO A 27 41.80 26.33 5.43
N GLU A 28 41.61 27.62 5.20
CA GLU A 28 40.32 28.29 5.35
C GLU A 28 39.28 27.44 4.65
N LYS A 29 38.13 27.21 5.29
CA LYS A 29 37.00 26.58 4.65
C LYS A 29 36.81 27.26 3.30
N PRO A 30 36.66 26.53 2.17
CA PRO A 30 36.38 27.17 0.90
C PRO A 30 35.17 28.10 1.10
N GLU A 31 35.31 29.38 0.73
CA GLU A 31 34.18 30.31 0.68
C GLU A 31 33.13 29.66 -0.22
N ILE A 32 31.99 29.30 0.35
CA ILE A 32 30.87 28.80 -0.40
C ILE A 32 30.33 29.99 -1.18
N LEU A 33 30.61 30.01 -2.49
CA LEU A 33 30.03 30.99 -3.38
C LEU A 33 28.52 30.82 -3.34
N SER A 34 27.80 31.82 -2.91
CA SER A 34 26.35 31.84 -2.83
C SER A 34 25.77 32.78 -3.85
N GLN A 35 24.56 32.55 -4.30
CA GLN A 35 23.81 33.42 -5.21
C GLN A 35 22.41 33.66 -4.69
N ASP A 36 21.87 34.86 -5.00
CA ASP A 36 20.47 35.18 -4.79
C ASP A 36 19.63 34.47 -5.87
N TRP A 37 18.63 33.71 -5.45
CA TRP A 37 17.74 32.97 -6.36
C TRP A 37 16.29 33.20 -5.99
N THR A 38 15.46 33.61 -6.96
CA THR A 38 14.02 33.80 -6.77
C THR A 38 13.27 32.59 -7.27
N PHE A 39 12.74 31.78 -6.35
CA PHE A 39 11.80 30.70 -6.67
C PHE A 39 10.43 31.30 -7.00
N SER A 40 9.83 30.87 -8.10
CA SER A 40 8.50 31.33 -8.54
C SER A 40 7.72 30.15 -9.08
N VAL A 41 6.47 29.97 -8.62
CA VAL A 41 5.60 28.86 -9.08
C VAL A 41 4.16 29.30 -9.20
N TYR A 42 3.53 28.90 -10.30
CA TYR A 42 2.08 28.99 -10.48
C TYR A 42 1.41 27.75 -9.90
N VAL A 43 0.48 27.93 -8.96
CA VAL A 43 -0.26 26.86 -8.30
C VAL A 43 -1.75 27.14 -8.42
N PRO A 44 -2.51 26.35 -9.21
CA PRO A 44 -3.95 26.53 -9.30
C PRO A 44 -4.65 25.98 -8.05
N ASN A 45 -5.76 26.61 -7.65
CA ASN A 45 -6.69 26.13 -6.62
C ASN A 45 -6.06 25.84 -5.25
N VAL A 46 -5.30 26.80 -4.72
CA VAL A 46 -4.82 26.77 -3.32
C VAL A 46 -5.96 27.18 -2.40
N GLY A 47 -6.26 26.35 -1.40
CA GLY A 47 -7.31 26.63 -0.42
C GLY A 47 -6.97 27.84 0.47
N PRO A 48 -7.97 28.51 1.07
CA PRO A 48 -7.77 29.77 1.81
C PRO A 48 -6.85 29.62 3.04
N LYS A 49 -6.71 28.44 3.59
CA LYS A 49 -5.83 28.12 4.74
C LYS A 49 -4.56 27.37 4.32
N GLU A 50 -4.39 27.10 3.02
CA GLU A 50 -3.24 26.37 2.49
C GLU A 50 -2.12 27.37 2.10
N LYS A 51 -0.88 26.92 2.25
CA LYS A 51 0.34 27.64 1.85
C LYS A 51 1.12 26.78 0.86
N VAL A 52 1.77 27.45 -0.09
CA VAL A 52 2.74 26.80 -0.97
C VAL A 52 4.11 26.90 -0.31
N VAL A 53 4.82 25.78 -0.29
CA VAL A 53 6.14 25.65 0.32
C VAL A 53 7.12 25.04 -0.68
N ILE A 54 8.42 25.32 -0.46
CA ILE A 54 9.52 24.71 -1.18
C ILE A 54 10.43 23.93 -0.21
N THR A 55 10.96 22.83 -0.67
CA THR A 55 11.96 22.05 0.04
C THR A 55 13.02 21.53 -0.95
N GLY A 56 14.22 21.22 -0.48
CA GLY A 56 15.28 20.79 -1.39
C GLY A 56 16.50 20.18 -0.69
N SER A 57 17.55 19.99 -1.48
CA SER A 57 18.76 19.27 -1.09
C SER A 57 19.68 20.04 -0.14
N THR A 58 19.53 21.36 -0.03
CA THR A 58 20.42 22.22 0.75
C THR A 58 19.82 22.58 2.11
N ALA A 59 20.64 23.07 3.03
CA ALA A 59 20.18 23.50 4.36
C ALA A 59 19.16 24.66 4.28
N GLU A 60 19.34 25.58 3.33
CA GLU A 60 18.45 26.72 3.08
C GLU A 60 17.07 26.26 2.60
N LEU A 61 16.98 25.10 1.98
CA LEU A 61 15.74 24.45 1.51
C LEU A 61 15.26 23.33 2.44
N GLY A 62 15.86 23.18 3.63
CA GLY A 62 15.41 22.27 4.69
C GLY A 62 15.75 20.80 4.51
N GLU A 63 16.66 20.40 3.60
CA GLU A 63 17.19 19.03 3.46
C GLU A 63 16.09 17.98 3.29
N TRP A 64 15.05 18.32 2.51
CA TRP A 64 13.88 17.49 2.24
C TRP A 64 12.95 17.24 3.46
N ASN A 65 13.25 17.88 4.60
CA ASN A 65 12.45 17.74 5.80
C ASN A 65 11.21 18.64 5.73
N TYR A 66 10.02 18.06 5.72
CA TYR A 66 8.77 18.82 5.64
C TYR A 66 8.59 19.83 6.79
N LYS A 67 9.20 19.58 7.98
CA LYS A 67 9.18 20.51 9.12
C LYS A 67 10.08 21.73 8.93
N LYS A 68 10.98 21.70 7.94
CA LYS A 68 11.94 22.78 7.62
C LYS A 68 11.69 23.40 6.24
N CYS A 69 10.57 23.09 5.61
CA CYS A 69 10.25 23.66 4.30
C CYS A 69 10.08 25.19 4.40
N VAL A 70 10.37 25.88 3.31
CA VAL A 70 10.27 27.35 3.24
C VAL A 70 8.95 27.75 2.64
N ILE A 71 8.21 28.65 3.31
CA ILE A 71 6.92 29.17 2.86
C ILE A 71 7.17 30.21 1.76
N LEU A 72 6.40 30.16 0.67
CA LEU A 72 6.39 31.15 -0.39
C LEU A 72 5.31 32.21 -0.12
N ASP A 73 5.56 33.42 -0.58
CA ASP A 73 4.63 34.53 -0.51
C ASP A 73 3.79 34.61 -1.79
N TYR A 74 2.48 34.85 -1.67
CA TYR A 74 1.60 34.99 -2.81
C TYR A 74 1.63 36.41 -3.37
N MET A 75 1.93 36.54 -4.67
CA MET A 75 1.90 37.80 -5.40
C MET A 75 0.58 37.92 -6.17
N GLU A 76 -0.37 38.67 -5.63
CA GLU A 76 -1.71 38.88 -6.24
C GLU A 76 -1.64 39.39 -7.67
N GLU A 77 -0.74 40.37 -7.94
CA GLU A 77 -0.61 40.99 -9.27
C GLU A 77 -0.26 40.00 -10.38
N LYS A 78 0.47 38.93 -10.06
CA LYS A 78 0.95 37.92 -11.01
C LYS A 78 0.24 36.57 -10.88
N GLY A 79 -0.49 36.36 -9.79
CA GLY A 79 -1.12 35.06 -9.50
C GLY A 79 -0.12 33.94 -9.24
N ILE A 80 1.06 34.22 -8.73
CA ILE A 80 2.14 33.26 -8.49
C ILE A 80 2.61 33.32 -7.04
N TRP A 81 3.21 32.23 -6.59
CA TRP A 81 3.89 32.13 -5.30
C TRP A 81 5.39 32.31 -5.52
N THR A 82 6.05 33.11 -4.68
CA THR A 82 7.46 33.45 -4.88
C THR A 82 8.22 33.57 -3.56
N ARG A 83 9.53 33.32 -3.59
CA ARG A 83 10.45 33.55 -2.48
C ARG A 83 11.87 33.75 -2.97
N ASN A 84 12.54 34.77 -2.47
CA ASN A 84 13.96 34.98 -2.72
C ASN A 84 14.78 34.31 -1.60
N LEU A 85 15.77 33.49 -1.96
CA LEU A 85 16.67 32.78 -1.06
C LEU A 85 18.10 32.88 -1.56
N VAL A 86 19.04 32.89 -0.62
CA VAL A 86 20.46 32.75 -0.90
C VAL A 86 20.80 31.28 -0.93
N ILE A 87 21.21 30.75 -2.09
CA ILE A 87 21.52 29.33 -2.28
C ILE A 87 22.99 29.14 -2.69
N PRO A 88 23.60 27.95 -2.46
CA PRO A 88 24.93 27.63 -2.94
C PRO A 88 25.00 27.68 -4.47
N ASN A 89 26.11 28.22 -5.02
CA ASN A 89 26.40 28.24 -6.46
C ASN A 89 27.57 27.31 -6.84
N THR A 90 27.93 26.41 -5.95
CA THR A 90 29.06 25.48 -6.14
C THR A 90 28.63 24.05 -6.46
N CYS A 91 27.33 23.79 -6.53
CA CYS A 91 26.75 22.48 -6.82
C CYS A 91 25.33 22.64 -7.34
N ASP A 92 24.83 21.59 -8.03
CA ASP A 92 23.42 21.51 -8.42
C ASP A 92 22.52 21.52 -7.18
N VAL A 93 21.51 22.38 -7.20
CA VAL A 93 20.50 22.49 -6.13
C VAL A 93 19.22 21.84 -6.60
N PHE A 94 18.79 20.82 -5.87
CA PHE A 94 17.57 20.08 -6.16
C PHE A 94 16.42 20.56 -5.26
N TYR A 95 15.19 20.68 -5.82
CA TYR A 95 14.04 21.19 -5.06
C TYR A 95 12.71 20.63 -5.55
N ARG A 96 11.66 20.80 -4.72
CA ARG A 96 10.26 20.44 -5.00
C ARG A 96 9.33 21.43 -4.31
N TYR A 97 8.14 21.57 -4.88
CA TYR A 97 7.06 22.32 -4.25
C TYR A 97 6.06 21.38 -3.58
N ALA A 98 5.40 21.89 -2.54
CA ALA A 98 4.30 21.24 -1.86
C ALA A 98 3.24 22.25 -1.43
N ILE A 99 2.01 21.77 -1.21
CA ILE A 99 0.90 22.52 -0.62
C ILE A 99 0.69 21.98 0.78
N CYS A 100 0.76 22.85 1.77
CA CYS A 100 0.67 22.48 3.19
C CYS A 100 -0.37 23.32 3.93
N LEU A 101 -1.01 22.71 4.94
CA LEU A 101 -1.65 23.45 6.01
C LEU A 101 -0.62 23.65 7.13
N ILE A 102 -0.47 24.87 7.59
CA ILE A 102 0.49 25.22 8.62
C ILE A 102 -0.26 25.83 9.79
N ASN A 103 -0.15 25.20 10.94
CA ASN A 103 -0.65 25.75 12.19
C ASN A 103 0.45 26.62 12.82
N GLU A 104 0.27 27.94 12.80
CA GLU A 104 1.26 28.89 13.31
C GLU A 104 1.44 28.81 14.83
N GLU A 105 0.45 28.31 15.58
CA GLU A 105 0.51 28.23 17.03
C GLU A 105 1.47 27.14 17.55
N ASN A 106 1.49 25.98 16.90
CA ASN A 106 2.30 24.84 17.30
C ASN A 106 3.33 24.41 16.26
N ASN A 107 3.44 25.13 15.13
CA ASN A 107 4.29 24.82 13.98
C ASN A 107 4.02 23.41 13.36
N ASP A 108 2.81 22.89 13.50
CA ASP A 108 2.43 21.66 12.83
C ASP A 108 2.24 21.87 11.33
N ILE A 109 2.86 21.04 10.54
CA ILE A 109 2.79 21.09 9.09
C ILE A 109 2.12 19.83 8.56
N ILE A 110 0.98 20.02 7.88
CA ILE A 110 0.23 18.96 7.22
C ILE A 110 0.47 19.07 5.72
N VAL A 111 1.16 18.11 5.14
CA VAL A 111 1.40 18.04 3.69
C VAL A 111 0.14 17.55 2.99
N ARG A 112 -0.50 18.42 2.20
CA ARG A 112 -1.74 18.11 1.47
C ARG A 112 -1.45 17.46 0.13
N LYS A 113 -0.59 18.11 -0.66
CA LYS A 113 -0.17 17.68 -2.00
C LYS A 113 1.29 18.05 -2.22
N TRP A 114 2.01 17.25 -2.99
CA TRP A 114 3.40 17.54 -3.32
C TRP A 114 3.81 16.92 -4.66
N GLU A 115 4.87 17.45 -5.23
CA GLU A 115 5.44 16.96 -6.49
C GLU A 115 6.19 15.64 -6.27
N THR A 116 5.88 14.63 -7.07
CA THR A 116 6.41 13.26 -6.92
C THR A 116 7.13 12.73 -8.17
N HIS A 117 7.66 13.61 -9.00
CA HIS A 117 8.56 13.22 -10.09
C HIS A 117 9.75 12.44 -9.49
N ILE A 118 10.21 11.38 -10.17
CA ILE A 118 11.35 10.60 -9.66
C ILE A 118 12.58 11.50 -9.52
N HIS A 119 12.85 12.33 -10.53
CA HIS A 119 13.89 13.35 -10.46
C HIS A 119 13.28 14.67 -9.97
N PRO A 120 13.83 15.27 -8.91
CA PRO A 120 13.41 16.59 -8.47
C PRO A 120 13.80 17.66 -9.50
N ARG A 121 13.21 18.86 -9.37
CA ARG A 121 13.67 20.01 -10.13
C ARG A 121 15.12 20.35 -9.78
N VAL A 122 15.87 20.88 -10.74
CA VAL A 122 17.29 21.16 -10.56
C VAL A 122 17.65 22.56 -11.03
N ILE A 123 18.37 23.29 -10.21
CA ILE A 123 19.11 24.49 -10.60
C ILE A 123 20.53 24.04 -10.90
N LYS A 124 20.92 24.10 -12.18
CA LYS A 124 22.28 23.74 -12.58
C LYS A 124 23.23 24.86 -12.25
N GLU A 125 24.47 24.50 -11.97
CA GLU A 125 25.58 25.45 -11.81
C GLU A 125 25.63 26.44 -13.01
N ASN A 126 25.78 27.72 -12.74
CA ASN A 126 25.86 28.80 -13.72
C ASN A 126 24.57 29.17 -14.51
N ILE A 127 23.38 28.76 -14.10
CA ILE A 127 22.13 29.31 -14.60
C ILE A 127 21.86 30.65 -13.88
N LEU A 128 21.64 31.72 -14.64
CA LEU A 128 21.54 33.09 -14.11
C LEU A 128 20.10 33.64 -14.02
N GLU A 129 19.13 33.01 -14.69
CA GLU A 129 17.76 33.54 -14.75
C GLU A 129 16.73 32.51 -14.26
N PRO A 130 16.03 32.81 -13.13
CA PRO A 130 14.92 31.96 -12.67
C PRO A 130 13.69 32.15 -13.57
N GLY A 131 13.10 31.01 -13.97
CA GLY A 131 11.78 30.96 -14.62
C GLY A 131 10.63 30.88 -13.62
N THR A 132 9.39 30.92 -14.11
CA THR A 132 8.21 30.55 -13.31
C THR A 132 7.85 29.11 -13.58
N ASP A 133 7.85 28.29 -12.54
CA ASP A 133 7.46 26.89 -12.57
C ASP A 133 5.93 26.72 -12.58
N ILE A 134 5.46 25.56 -13.03
CA ILE A 134 4.06 25.14 -12.87
C ILE A 134 4.03 24.00 -11.87
N PHE A 135 3.22 24.09 -10.81
CA PHE A 135 3.13 23.08 -9.78
C PHE A 135 2.73 21.72 -10.35
N GLY A 136 3.53 20.73 -10.04
CA GLY A 136 3.32 19.34 -10.47
C GLY A 136 3.69 19.05 -11.91
N GLU A 137 4.08 20.03 -12.71
CA GLU A 137 4.51 19.83 -14.09
C GLU A 137 6.02 20.06 -14.23
N TYR A 138 6.75 19.00 -14.60
CA TYR A 138 8.19 19.05 -14.81
C TYR A 138 8.58 18.05 -15.90
N ASP A 139 9.46 18.45 -16.82
CA ASP A 139 9.87 17.65 -17.99
C ASP A 139 8.68 17.10 -18.82
N GLY A 140 7.63 17.92 -19.00
CA GLY A 140 6.43 17.55 -19.75
C GLY A 140 5.58 16.46 -19.08
N LYS A 141 5.84 16.15 -17.81
CA LYS A 141 5.09 15.20 -17.01
C LYS A 141 4.41 15.87 -15.84
N GLN A 142 3.15 15.54 -15.62
CA GLN A 142 2.41 15.96 -14.44
C GLN A 142 2.44 14.85 -13.39
N LYS A 143 2.97 15.15 -12.19
CA LYS A 143 3.08 14.22 -11.06
C LYS A 143 2.84 14.91 -9.74
N ILE A 144 1.66 14.72 -9.19
CA ILE A 144 1.25 15.22 -7.88
C ILE A 144 0.64 14.06 -7.10
N CYS A 145 1.07 13.87 -5.86
CA CYS A 145 0.43 12.92 -4.94
C CYS A 145 -0.08 13.63 -3.69
N ARG A 146 -1.01 12.97 -3.01
CA ARG A 146 -1.43 13.34 -1.65
C ARG A 146 -0.25 13.17 -0.71
N GLY A 147 -0.25 13.96 0.37
CA GLY A 147 0.65 13.77 1.49
C GLY A 147 0.38 12.48 2.27
N TRP A 148 0.96 12.42 3.44
CA TRP A 148 0.78 11.37 4.43
C TRP A 148 0.43 12.01 5.78
N LEU A 149 0.08 11.21 6.78
CA LEU A 149 -0.22 11.69 8.12
C LEU A 149 1.07 12.16 8.81
N THR A 150 1.17 13.44 9.09
CA THR A 150 2.31 14.07 9.76
C THR A 150 2.01 14.39 11.23
N SER A 151 0.88 15.04 11.50
CA SER A 151 0.38 15.34 12.85
C SER A 151 -1.11 15.04 13.00
N GLN A 152 -1.83 14.86 11.89
CA GLN A 152 -3.24 14.54 11.89
C GLN A 152 -3.49 13.02 11.98
N THR A 153 -4.63 12.66 12.54
CA THR A 153 -5.15 11.30 12.58
C THR A 153 -6.27 11.16 11.55
N LEU A 154 -6.34 10.02 10.87
CA LEU A 154 -7.47 9.65 10.03
C LEU A 154 -8.45 8.82 10.87
N VAL A 155 -9.73 9.23 10.89
CA VAL A 155 -10.85 8.41 11.34
C VAL A 155 -11.70 8.07 10.13
N GLN A 156 -11.66 6.81 9.70
CA GLN A 156 -12.44 6.32 8.57
C GLN A 156 -13.69 5.61 9.07
N PHE A 157 -14.87 6.02 8.60
CA PHE A 157 -16.15 5.33 8.80
C PHE A 157 -16.44 4.47 7.57
N LYS A 158 -16.83 3.21 7.81
CA LYS A 158 -17.12 2.24 6.77
C LYS A 158 -18.57 1.77 6.89
N PHE A 159 -19.43 2.23 5.98
CA PHE A 159 -20.81 1.79 5.90
C PHE A 159 -20.91 0.69 4.84
N MET A 160 -21.15 -0.54 5.27
CA MET A 160 -21.22 -1.73 4.42
C MET A 160 -22.07 -2.80 5.09
N ASN A 161 -22.38 -3.88 4.39
CA ASN A 161 -23.16 -5.01 4.93
C ASN A 161 -24.53 -4.57 5.49
N SER A 162 -25.30 -3.78 4.71
CA SER A 162 -26.63 -3.29 5.09
C SER A 162 -26.63 -2.51 6.42
N PRO A 163 -25.92 -1.37 6.52
CA PRO A 163 -25.68 -0.63 7.76
C PRO A 163 -26.93 -0.07 8.41
N LEU A 164 -28.02 0.13 7.67
CA LEU A 164 -29.22 0.80 8.14
C LEU A 164 -30.38 -0.17 8.39
N LYS A 165 -30.76 -0.35 9.65
CA LYS A 165 -31.95 -1.11 10.06
C LYS A 165 -33.04 -0.13 10.51
N LEU A 166 -33.77 0.43 9.54
CA LEU A 166 -34.78 1.45 9.80
C LEU A 166 -36.20 0.86 9.85
N LYS A 167 -37.14 1.60 10.50
CA LYS A 167 -38.56 1.25 10.53
C LYS A 167 -39.13 1.10 9.12
N SER A 168 -40.01 0.15 8.91
CA SER A 168 -40.58 -0.28 7.60
C SER A 168 -41.07 0.87 6.70
N ARG A 169 -41.60 1.97 7.28
CA ARG A 169 -42.01 3.17 6.52
C ARG A 169 -40.84 3.90 5.82
N LEU A 170 -39.63 3.68 6.23
CA LEU A 170 -38.40 4.25 5.66
C LEU A 170 -37.60 3.19 4.87
N GLY A 171 -38.02 1.93 4.96
CA GLY A 171 -37.38 0.84 4.21
C GLY A 171 -37.50 1.04 2.70
N GLY A 172 -36.46 0.72 1.97
CA GLY A 172 -36.39 0.83 0.50
C GLY A 172 -36.24 2.25 -0.05
N ARG A 173 -36.07 3.27 0.80
CA ARG A 173 -35.74 4.63 0.35
C ARG A 173 -34.21 4.78 0.21
N LEU A 174 -33.81 5.52 -0.81
CA LEU A 174 -32.42 5.96 -0.94
C LEU A 174 -32.06 6.91 0.22
N MET A 175 -30.92 6.65 0.82
CA MET A 175 -30.43 7.40 1.98
C MET A 175 -29.09 8.01 1.67
N ASN A 176 -28.95 9.31 1.94
CA ASN A 176 -27.64 9.95 1.96
C ASN A 176 -27.13 9.94 3.40
N ILE A 177 -25.86 9.63 3.55
CA ILE A 177 -25.14 9.63 4.83
C ILE A 177 -24.10 10.74 4.80
N LYS A 178 -24.12 11.60 5.82
CA LYS A 178 -23.17 12.69 6.02
C LYS A 178 -22.51 12.55 7.38
N VAL A 179 -21.19 12.68 7.44
CA VAL A 179 -20.42 12.71 8.69
C VAL A 179 -19.84 14.10 8.88
N THR A 180 -20.24 14.77 9.95
CA THR A 180 -19.76 16.12 10.29
C THR A 180 -18.96 16.06 11.58
N PRO A 181 -17.65 16.36 11.60
CA PRO A 181 -16.89 16.51 12.82
C PRO A 181 -17.33 17.78 13.55
N VAL A 182 -17.62 17.65 14.84
CA VAL A 182 -18.11 18.73 15.71
C VAL A 182 -17.17 18.86 16.89
N GLN A 183 -16.67 20.06 17.16
CA GLN A 183 -15.78 20.33 18.26
C GLN A 183 -16.51 20.17 19.61
N LEU A 184 -15.92 19.42 20.52
CA LEU A 184 -16.37 19.34 21.90
C LEU A 184 -15.67 20.44 22.70
N SER A 185 -16.38 21.55 22.92
CA SER A 185 -15.86 22.63 23.80
C SER A 185 -15.99 22.18 25.25
N PHE A 186 -14.94 21.60 25.79
CA PHE A 186 -14.82 21.54 27.28
C PHE A 186 -14.17 22.85 27.71
N GLY A 187 -15.03 23.89 27.92
CA GLY A 187 -14.57 25.23 28.27
C GLY A 187 -13.75 25.23 29.55
N THR A 188 -12.54 25.73 29.48
CA THR A 188 -11.72 26.18 30.62
C THR A 188 -11.41 27.67 30.57
N GLU A 189 -11.96 28.41 29.61
CA GLU A 189 -11.88 29.88 29.68
C GLU A 189 -13.19 30.48 30.17
N PRO A 190 -13.18 31.35 31.16
CA PRO A 190 -14.34 32.08 31.59
C PRO A 190 -14.68 33.09 30.48
N HIS A 191 -15.64 32.74 29.62
CA HIS A 191 -16.21 33.70 28.70
C HIS A 191 -16.88 34.82 29.54
N VAL A 192 -16.44 36.01 29.31
CA VAL A 192 -17.16 37.25 29.65
C VAL A 192 -18.61 37.05 29.18
N GLU A 193 -19.53 37.13 30.15
CA GLU A 193 -20.96 37.06 29.88
C GLU A 193 -21.36 38.17 28.92
N ASP A 194 -21.41 37.89 27.64
CA ASP A 194 -22.11 38.72 26.68
C ASP A 194 -23.51 38.18 26.53
N SER A 195 -24.45 38.83 27.19
CA SER A 195 -25.87 38.50 27.31
C SER A 195 -26.67 38.90 26.09
N SER A 196 -26.24 38.53 24.91
CA SER A 196 -27.06 38.59 23.71
C SER A 196 -27.07 37.24 23.04
N LEU A 197 -28.11 36.45 23.31
CA LEU A 197 -28.53 35.32 22.50
C LEU A 197 -28.93 35.84 21.10
N SER A 198 -27.94 36.14 20.27
CA SER A 198 -28.17 36.31 18.86
C SER A 198 -28.31 34.91 18.21
N THR A 199 -29.54 34.61 17.81
CA THR A 199 -29.90 33.37 17.08
C THR A 199 -29.43 33.38 15.64
N ASP A 200 -28.46 34.23 15.29
CA ASP A 200 -27.96 34.34 13.91
C ASP A 200 -26.66 33.55 13.76
N THR A 201 -26.77 32.54 12.89
CA THR A 201 -25.67 31.81 12.25
C THR A 201 -24.71 31.10 13.19
N MET A 202 -25.14 29.92 13.68
CA MET A 202 -24.18 28.88 14.06
C MET A 202 -23.51 28.33 12.80
N ASP A 203 -22.64 29.08 12.19
CA ASP A 203 -21.59 28.50 11.38
C ASP A 203 -20.70 27.71 12.33
N VAL A 204 -20.89 26.39 12.33
CA VAL A 204 -20.00 25.48 13.05
C VAL A 204 -18.65 25.63 12.37
N GLU A 205 -17.78 26.48 12.93
CA GLU A 205 -16.41 26.62 12.43
C GLU A 205 -15.75 25.23 12.50
N VAL A 206 -15.47 24.68 11.31
CA VAL A 206 -14.70 23.46 11.23
C VAL A 206 -13.29 23.77 11.75
N PRO A 207 -12.81 23.07 12.79
CA PRO A 207 -11.50 23.33 13.38
C PRO A 207 -10.40 23.30 12.29
N MET A 208 -9.35 24.11 12.49
CA MET A 208 -8.25 24.17 11.56
C MET A 208 -7.63 22.81 11.32
N GLY A 209 -7.41 22.44 10.05
CA GLY A 209 -6.82 21.15 9.66
C GLY A 209 -7.79 19.97 9.67
N VAL A 210 -9.07 20.17 10.01
CA VAL A 210 -10.11 19.14 9.88
C VAL A 210 -10.74 19.20 8.50
N TYR A 211 -10.81 18.05 7.82
CA TYR A 211 -11.51 17.93 6.52
C TYR A 211 -12.07 16.54 6.33
N VAL A 212 -13.09 16.42 5.50
CA VAL A 212 -13.83 15.18 5.24
C VAL A 212 -13.82 14.86 3.76
N GLU A 213 -13.47 13.62 3.43
CA GLU A 213 -13.50 13.08 2.08
C GLU A 213 -14.31 11.79 2.06
N VAL A 214 -15.00 11.56 0.94
CA VAL A 214 -15.86 10.39 0.77
C VAL A 214 -15.52 9.65 -0.52
N ALA A 215 -15.72 8.34 -0.51
CA ALA A 215 -15.65 7.47 -1.68
C ALA A 215 -16.76 6.41 -1.60
N THR A 216 -17.31 6.03 -2.74
CA THR A 216 -18.25 4.90 -2.85
C THR A 216 -17.62 3.86 -3.75
N LEU A 217 -17.55 2.60 -3.33
CA LEU A 217 -17.15 1.52 -4.19
C LEU A 217 -18.29 1.22 -5.16
N ASP A 218 -18.08 1.53 -6.43
CA ASP A 218 -19.08 1.46 -7.49
C ASP A 218 -18.39 1.17 -8.84
N ASP A 219 -19.19 0.81 -9.83
CA ASP A 219 -18.69 0.57 -11.20
C ASP A 219 -18.24 1.86 -11.90
N ASP A 220 -18.68 3.03 -11.43
CA ASP A 220 -18.16 4.32 -11.89
C ASP A 220 -16.86 4.69 -11.15
N PRO A 221 -15.70 4.64 -11.80
CA PRO A 221 -14.42 4.98 -11.17
C PRO A 221 -14.38 6.42 -10.62
N ALA A 222 -15.18 7.34 -11.16
CA ALA A 222 -15.17 8.73 -10.73
C ALA A 222 -15.62 8.89 -9.27
N ILE A 223 -16.59 8.09 -8.82
CA ILE A 223 -17.07 8.14 -7.43
C ILE A 223 -16.29 7.22 -6.49
N CYS A 224 -15.44 6.35 -7.03
CA CYS A 224 -14.51 5.55 -6.22
C CYS A 224 -13.34 6.40 -5.68
N HIS A 225 -12.97 7.49 -6.36
CA HIS A 225 -11.93 8.39 -5.85
C HIS A 225 -12.42 9.16 -4.63
N LEU A 226 -11.54 9.37 -3.64
CA LEU A 226 -11.81 10.24 -2.51
C LEU A 226 -12.06 11.67 -3.00
N GLN A 227 -13.21 12.21 -2.64
CA GLN A 227 -13.67 13.56 -2.99
C GLN A 227 -14.14 14.29 -1.73
N PRO A 228 -14.11 15.64 -1.71
CA PRO A 228 -14.74 16.38 -0.63
C PRO A 228 -16.20 15.96 -0.44
N GLN A 229 -16.62 15.85 0.82
CA GLN A 229 -17.99 15.46 1.16
C GLN A 229 -18.99 16.50 0.67
N GLU A 230 -20.06 16.07 0.02
CA GLU A 230 -21.13 16.92 -0.48
C GLU A 230 -21.98 17.51 0.67
N GLN A 231 -22.70 18.59 0.38
CA GLN A 231 -23.52 19.31 1.36
C GLN A 231 -24.52 18.42 2.12
N PHE A 232 -25.14 17.45 1.42
CA PHE A 232 -26.09 16.52 2.00
C PHE A 232 -25.52 15.09 2.17
N GLY A 233 -24.18 14.96 2.16
CA GLY A 233 -23.50 13.67 2.20
C GLY A 233 -23.66 12.86 0.91
N ARG A 234 -23.22 11.61 0.95
CA ARG A 234 -23.21 10.68 -0.19
C ARG A 234 -24.33 9.67 -0.08
N GLU A 235 -24.96 9.36 -1.21
CA GLU A 235 -25.96 8.29 -1.31
C GLU A 235 -25.33 6.94 -0.97
N TYR A 236 -25.98 6.20 -0.08
CA TYR A 236 -25.65 4.82 0.22
C TYR A 236 -26.53 3.89 -0.63
N LYS A 237 -25.89 3.13 -1.52
CA LYS A 237 -26.55 2.08 -2.31
C LYS A 237 -26.63 0.79 -1.49
N GLN A 238 -27.75 0.10 -1.60
CA GLN A 238 -27.92 -1.19 -0.94
C GLN A 238 -26.81 -2.14 -1.36
N ASP A 239 -26.23 -2.86 -0.39
CA ASP A 239 -25.09 -3.78 -0.56
C ASP A 239 -23.81 -3.12 -1.09
N GLY A 240 -23.76 -1.78 -1.15
CA GLY A 240 -22.57 -1.00 -1.50
C GLY A 240 -21.64 -0.78 -0.30
N VAL A 241 -20.48 -0.19 -0.58
CA VAL A 241 -19.51 0.26 0.42
C VAL A 241 -19.34 1.76 0.31
N LEU A 242 -19.63 2.49 1.39
CA LEU A 242 -19.38 3.92 1.51
C LEU A 242 -18.29 4.16 2.55
N LEU A 243 -17.23 4.82 2.15
CA LEU A 243 -16.10 5.21 2.99
C LEU A 243 -16.16 6.72 3.25
N VAL A 244 -16.07 7.11 4.53
CA VAL A 244 -15.99 8.52 4.92
C VAL A 244 -14.73 8.71 5.75
N ASN A 245 -13.79 9.49 5.24
CA ASN A 245 -12.50 9.78 5.83
C ASN A 245 -12.52 11.14 6.50
N VAL A 246 -12.36 11.19 7.81
CA VAL A 246 -12.21 12.42 8.59
C VAL A 246 -10.77 12.55 9.03
N PHE A 247 -10.09 13.58 8.54
CA PHE A 247 -8.73 13.91 8.97
C PHE A 247 -8.79 15.00 10.02
N ALA A 248 -8.13 14.81 11.14
CA ALA A 248 -8.15 15.76 12.25
C ALA A 248 -6.85 15.74 13.06
N PRO A 249 -6.27 16.91 13.41
CA PRO A 249 -5.11 16.97 14.30
C PRO A 249 -5.41 16.45 15.71
N ASN A 250 -6.61 16.69 16.23
CA ASN A 250 -7.04 16.22 17.54
C ASN A 250 -8.40 15.51 17.47
N PRO A 251 -8.46 14.22 17.11
CA PRO A 251 -9.72 13.49 17.00
C PRO A 251 -10.41 13.27 18.38
N LYS A 252 -9.66 13.32 19.49
CA LYS A 252 -10.22 13.18 20.84
C LYS A 252 -11.04 14.37 21.28
N GLY A 253 -10.84 15.52 20.67
CA GLY A 253 -11.62 16.74 20.89
C GLY A 253 -12.86 16.86 20.01
N LEU A 254 -13.16 15.86 19.19
CA LEU A 254 -14.26 15.89 18.20
C LEU A 254 -15.32 14.84 18.52
N ALA A 255 -16.58 15.22 18.43
CA ALA A 255 -17.66 14.29 18.17
C ALA A 255 -17.92 14.20 16.67
N TYR A 256 -18.55 13.13 16.22
CA TYR A 256 -18.91 12.95 14.82
C TYR A 256 -20.43 12.85 14.74
N LEU A 257 -21.05 13.87 14.14
CA LEU A 257 -22.46 13.87 13.84
C LEU A 257 -22.70 13.12 12.53
N ILE A 258 -23.48 12.05 12.57
CA ILE A 258 -23.88 11.30 11.38
C ILE A 258 -25.32 11.68 11.08
N ASP A 259 -25.55 12.40 9.98
CA ASP A 259 -26.83 12.82 9.49
C ASP A 259 -27.32 11.90 8.37
N PHE A 260 -28.64 11.65 8.38
CA PHE A 260 -29.33 10.85 7.38
C PHE A 260 -30.33 11.69 6.64
N TYR A 261 -30.19 11.74 5.31
CA TYR A 261 -31.11 12.44 4.41
C TYR A 261 -31.79 11.45 3.48
N SER A 262 -32.98 11.78 3.03
CA SER A 262 -33.73 10.97 2.06
C SER A 262 -34.64 11.86 1.20
N TYR A 263 -34.76 11.50 -0.07
CA TYR A 263 -35.69 12.20 -0.95
C TYR A 263 -37.16 11.84 -0.63
N SER A 264 -38.04 12.84 -0.72
CA SER A 264 -39.48 12.59 -0.69
C SER A 264 -39.88 11.79 -1.92
N THR A 265 -40.87 10.90 -1.78
CA THR A 265 -41.43 10.16 -2.93
C THR A 265 -42.12 11.05 -3.95
N GLN A 266 -42.37 12.32 -3.59
CA GLN A 266 -43.02 13.35 -4.44
C GLN A 266 -42.04 14.46 -4.83
N ALA A 267 -40.76 14.36 -4.44
CA ALA A 267 -39.74 15.37 -4.75
C ALA A 267 -39.43 15.39 -6.26
N SER A 268 -39.20 16.59 -6.79
CA SER A 268 -38.59 16.76 -8.09
C SER A 268 -37.09 16.52 -8.00
N ILE A 269 -36.42 16.36 -9.14
CA ILE A 269 -34.96 16.14 -9.21
C ILE A 269 -34.19 17.34 -8.61
N GLU A 270 -34.77 18.53 -8.59
CA GLU A 270 -34.16 19.76 -8.09
C GLU A 270 -34.38 20.00 -6.58
N ASP A 271 -35.30 19.23 -5.95
CA ASP A 271 -35.59 19.40 -4.53
C ASP A 271 -34.45 18.80 -3.68
N PRO A 272 -33.96 19.53 -2.65
CA PRO A 272 -32.98 19.00 -1.74
C PRO A 272 -33.53 17.82 -0.93
N PRO A 273 -32.70 16.84 -0.53
CA PRO A 273 -33.15 15.74 0.31
C PRO A 273 -33.55 16.25 1.72
N CYS A 274 -34.56 15.61 2.29
CA CYS A 274 -35.03 15.94 3.62
C CYS A 274 -34.14 15.31 4.70
N HIS A 275 -33.75 16.07 5.69
CA HIS A 275 -33.09 15.56 6.88
C HIS A 275 -34.09 14.74 7.72
N ILE A 276 -33.82 13.44 7.87
CA ILE A 276 -34.75 12.52 8.55
C ILE A 276 -34.32 12.19 9.99
N GLY A 277 -33.06 12.17 10.27
CA GLY A 277 -32.51 11.84 11.58
C GLY A 277 -31.00 11.89 11.65
N TYR A 278 -30.50 11.66 12.85
CA TYR A 278 -29.08 11.75 13.15
C TYR A 278 -28.66 10.81 14.28
N THR A 279 -27.36 10.63 14.44
CA THR A 279 -26.73 10.04 15.61
C THR A 279 -25.37 10.70 15.89
N TYR A 280 -24.87 10.59 17.11
CA TYR A 280 -23.55 11.08 17.49
C TYR A 280 -22.61 9.92 17.82
N VAL A 281 -21.36 10.02 17.38
CA VAL A 281 -20.27 9.17 17.81
C VAL A 281 -19.31 10.01 18.64
N LEU A 282 -19.12 9.60 19.90
CA LEU A 282 -18.23 10.30 20.82
C LEU A 282 -16.84 9.63 20.83
N PRO A 283 -15.75 10.36 21.12
CA PRO A 283 -14.39 9.82 21.09
C PRO A 283 -14.18 8.59 21.99
N ASN A 284 -14.86 8.54 23.12
CA ASN A 284 -14.76 7.43 24.07
C ASN A 284 -15.47 6.13 23.63
N MET A 285 -16.19 6.16 22.51
CA MET A 285 -16.82 4.97 21.92
C MET A 285 -15.83 4.19 21.05
N PHE A 286 -14.73 4.80 20.64
CA PHE A 286 -13.74 4.17 19.78
C PHE A 286 -12.74 3.31 20.57
N LYS A 287 -12.40 2.15 20.01
CA LYS A 287 -11.19 1.41 20.37
C LYS A 287 -9.97 2.04 19.67
N PRO A 288 -8.74 1.69 20.04
CA PRO A 288 -7.54 2.39 19.55
C PRO A 288 -7.36 2.41 18.02
N SER A 289 -7.63 1.30 17.31
CA SER A 289 -7.35 1.23 15.88
C SER A 289 -8.58 0.90 15.04
N GLU A 290 -9.40 -0.03 15.47
CA GLU A 290 -10.55 -0.50 14.69
C GLU A 290 -11.70 -0.98 15.58
N GLY A 291 -12.88 -1.05 15.02
CA GLY A 291 -14.04 -1.62 15.68
C GLY A 291 -15.33 -1.46 14.90
N ASN A 292 -16.41 -1.92 15.53
CA ASN A 292 -17.77 -1.84 15.01
C ASN A 292 -18.66 -1.14 16.05
N LEU A 293 -19.55 -0.26 15.59
CA LEU A 293 -20.53 0.45 16.42
C LEU A 293 -21.92 0.31 15.85
N GLU A 294 -22.88 -0.08 16.70
CA GLU A 294 -24.31 -0.03 16.38
C GLU A 294 -24.98 1.03 17.25
N LEU A 295 -25.53 2.06 16.64
CA LEU A 295 -26.09 3.24 17.32
C LEU A 295 -27.53 3.49 16.89
N PRO A 296 -28.38 4.02 17.79
CA PRO A 296 -29.74 4.42 17.45
C PRO A 296 -29.76 5.65 16.56
N VAL A 297 -30.56 5.63 15.49
CA VAL A 297 -30.84 6.80 14.66
C VAL A 297 -32.04 7.56 15.26
N THR A 298 -31.83 8.79 15.63
CA THR A 298 -32.86 9.67 16.23
C THR A 298 -33.51 10.54 15.17
N CYS A 299 -34.87 10.57 15.17
CA CYS A 299 -35.65 11.45 14.28
C CYS A 299 -35.39 12.92 14.61
N ASN A 300 -35.04 13.73 13.60
CA ASN A 300 -34.74 15.16 13.76
C ASN A 300 -35.93 16.01 14.28
N VAL A 301 -37.18 15.62 13.95
CA VAL A 301 -38.42 16.37 14.30
C VAL A 301 -39.05 15.88 15.60
N LYS A 302 -39.18 14.56 15.77
CA LYS A 302 -39.91 13.94 16.87
C LYS A 302 -39.05 13.37 17.98
N HIS A 303 -37.73 13.43 17.83
CA HIS A 303 -36.72 12.90 18.77
C HIS A 303 -36.99 11.44 19.22
N ARG A 304 -37.55 10.61 18.30
CA ARG A 304 -37.83 9.19 18.53
C ARG A 304 -36.88 8.33 17.73
N PRO A 305 -36.51 7.15 18.22
CA PRO A 305 -35.71 6.21 17.45
C PRO A 305 -36.37 5.83 16.11
N LEU A 306 -35.65 5.97 15.01
CA LEU A 306 -36.07 5.53 13.67
C LEU A 306 -35.63 4.11 13.37
N GLY A 307 -34.57 3.64 14.02
CA GLY A 307 -33.90 2.37 13.85
C GLY A 307 -32.49 2.45 14.37
N THR A 308 -31.60 1.64 13.80
CA THR A 308 -30.16 1.64 14.13
C THR A 308 -29.32 1.80 12.87
N VAL A 309 -28.12 2.34 13.04
CA VAL A 309 -27.03 2.32 12.07
C VAL A 309 -25.89 1.49 12.65
N ASN A 310 -25.38 0.57 11.84
CA ASN A 310 -24.18 -0.23 12.14
C ASN A 310 -23.08 0.17 11.16
N PHE A 311 -21.89 0.44 11.65
CA PHE A 311 -20.74 0.77 10.82
C PHE A 311 -19.44 0.32 11.49
N GLU A 312 -18.49 0.00 10.66
CA GLU A 312 -17.11 -0.24 11.11
C GLU A 312 -16.29 1.05 11.01
N TYR A 313 -15.21 1.13 11.77
CA TYR A 313 -14.30 2.26 11.72
C TYR A 313 -12.85 1.81 11.79
N LEU A 314 -11.98 2.64 11.23
CA LEU A 314 -10.53 2.53 11.28
C LEU A 314 -9.94 3.85 11.75
N ILE A 315 -9.01 3.80 12.71
CA ILE A 315 -8.26 4.96 13.18
C ILE A 315 -6.80 4.77 12.81
N VAL A 316 -6.28 5.67 11.99
CA VAL A 316 -4.88 5.67 11.57
C VAL A 316 -4.17 6.85 12.22
N CYS A 317 -3.26 6.55 13.14
CA CYS A 317 -2.41 7.55 13.78
C CYS A 317 -1.16 7.83 12.92
N PRO A 318 -0.60 9.05 12.95
CA PRO A 318 0.70 9.30 12.36
C PRO A 318 1.79 8.50 13.10
N MET A 319 2.90 8.22 12.42
CA MET A 319 4.08 7.66 13.08
C MET A 319 4.74 8.72 13.97
N GLU A 320 5.19 8.33 15.17
CA GLU A 320 5.80 9.27 16.15
C GLU A 320 7.01 10.00 15.58
N ASP A 321 7.94 9.26 14.97
CA ASP A 321 9.10 9.84 14.27
C ASP A 321 8.95 9.61 12.76
N SER A 322 8.50 10.62 12.06
CA SER A 322 8.37 10.51 10.61
C SER A 322 9.75 10.40 9.96
N LEU A 323 10.06 9.20 9.50
CA LEU A 323 11.23 8.92 8.65
C LEU A 323 10.97 9.35 7.20
N CYS A 324 9.77 9.86 6.90
CA CYS A 324 9.37 10.30 5.58
C CYS A 324 9.90 11.69 5.25
N LYS A 325 10.41 11.83 4.04
CA LYS A 325 10.95 13.08 3.50
C LYS A 325 10.26 13.41 2.18
N LEU A 326 10.43 14.64 1.71
CA LEU A 326 9.93 15.11 0.41
C LEU A 326 10.97 14.91 -0.72
N ASP A 327 11.94 14.00 -0.56
CA ASP A 327 13.01 13.73 -1.53
C ASP A 327 12.53 12.89 -2.71
N VAL A 328 11.91 11.75 -2.46
CA VAL A 328 11.44 10.82 -3.49
C VAL A 328 10.21 10.06 -3.04
N SER A 329 9.30 9.78 -3.99
CA SER A 329 8.16 8.88 -3.79
C SER A 329 8.05 7.89 -4.92
N TYR A 330 7.81 6.64 -4.55
CA TYR A 330 7.47 5.55 -5.45
C TYR A 330 6.01 5.14 -5.34
N THR A 331 5.20 5.78 -4.48
CA THR A 331 3.82 5.36 -4.14
C THR A 331 2.92 5.16 -5.36
N LYS A 332 3.09 5.97 -6.41
CA LYS A 332 2.36 5.89 -7.69
C LYS A 332 3.31 5.72 -8.88
N HIS A 333 4.55 5.33 -8.63
CA HIS A 333 5.52 5.15 -9.70
C HIS A 333 5.61 3.69 -10.11
N TRP A 334 5.34 3.45 -11.39
CA TRP A 334 5.62 2.20 -12.07
C TRP A 334 6.06 2.53 -13.50
N ASP A 335 7.24 2.06 -13.90
CA ASP A 335 7.72 2.33 -15.25
C ASP A 335 6.90 1.50 -16.25
N PRO A 336 6.43 2.09 -17.37
CA PRO A 336 5.66 1.37 -18.38
C PRO A 336 6.38 0.17 -18.98
N THR A 337 7.70 0.12 -18.90
CA THR A 337 8.51 -1.01 -19.38
C THR A 337 8.55 -2.18 -18.41
N TRP A 338 8.16 -1.97 -17.15
CA TRP A 338 8.13 -3.02 -16.13
C TRP A 338 6.88 -3.87 -16.29
N THR A 339 6.95 -4.84 -17.19
CA THR A 339 5.88 -5.80 -17.47
C THR A 339 6.41 -7.22 -17.43
N GLY A 340 5.59 -8.15 -16.92
CA GLY A 340 5.93 -9.56 -16.85
C GLY A 340 7.13 -9.87 -15.94
N LEU A 341 7.28 -9.12 -14.83
CA LEU A 341 8.35 -9.33 -13.87
C LEU A 341 8.26 -10.72 -13.23
N GLU A 342 9.42 -11.31 -12.96
CA GLU A 342 9.58 -12.60 -12.30
C GLU A 342 9.69 -12.38 -10.78
N VAL A 343 8.68 -12.84 -10.01
CA VAL A 343 8.67 -12.67 -8.55
C VAL A 343 8.72 -14.03 -7.87
N GLY A 344 9.75 -14.25 -7.07
CA GLY A 344 9.90 -15.48 -6.30
C GLY A 344 9.01 -15.47 -5.06
N HIS A 345 8.02 -16.38 -5.00
CA HIS A 345 7.10 -16.56 -3.88
C HIS A 345 7.83 -17.12 -2.65
N ARG A 346 7.82 -16.41 -1.53
CA ARG A 346 8.58 -16.74 -0.31
C ARG A 346 10.06 -17.03 -0.57
N GLY A 347 10.60 -16.34 -1.57
CA GLY A 347 11.90 -16.60 -2.18
C GLY A 347 11.83 -17.65 -3.29
N LEU A 348 12.31 -18.88 -3.07
CA LEU A 348 12.31 -19.94 -4.08
C LEU A 348 10.98 -20.71 -4.14
N GLY A 349 10.03 -20.42 -3.27
CA GLY A 349 8.73 -21.05 -3.16
C GLY A 349 8.65 -22.10 -2.05
N ALA A 350 7.47 -22.72 -1.96
CA ALA A 350 7.20 -23.74 -0.97
C ALA A 350 8.32 -24.79 -0.90
N SER A 351 8.73 -25.12 0.29
CA SER A 351 9.92 -25.90 0.68
C SER A 351 10.08 -27.22 -0.06
N PHE A 352 10.62 -27.16 -1.28
CA PHE A 352 10.84 -28.36 -2.12
C PHE A 352 12.31 -28.80 -2.09
N LYS A 353 12.53 -30.10 -2.32
CA LYS A 353 13.87 -30.60 -2.62
C LYS A 353 14.36 -29.99 -3.94
N THR A 354 15.49 -29.31 -3.91
CA THR A 354 16.16 -28.89 -5.14
C THR A 354 16.65 -30.11 -5.94
N LYS A 355 16.95 -29.92 -7.23
CA LYS A 355 17.55 -31.00 -8.06
C LYS A 355 18.86 -31.55 -7.48
N GLU A 356 19.54 -30.75 -6.64
CA GLU A 356 20.79 -31.08 -5.96
C GLU A 356 20.58 -31.85 -4.63
N GLY A 357 19.32 -32.13 -4.24
CA GLY A 357 18.99 -32.97 -3.10
C GLY A 357 18.85 -32.25 -1.76
N ASN A 358 19.21 -30.97 -1.65
CA ASN A 358 19.05 -30.17 -0.44
C ASN A 358 17.71 -29.43 -0.48
N ALA A 359 16.87 -29.64 0.52
CA ALA A 359 15.66 -28.85 0.69
C ALA A 359 16.02 -27.47 1.26
N ILE A 360 15.54 -26.38 0.62
CA ILE A 360 15.65 -25.02 1.14
C ILE A 360 14.27 -24.65 1.67
N ARG A 361 14.21 -24.17 2.92
CA ARG A 361 12.97 -23.70 3.53
C ARG A 361 12.57 -22.35 2.92
N GLU A 362 11.29 -22.20 2.59
CA GLU A 362 10.70 -20.91 2.23
C GLU A 362 10.90 -19.88 3.34
N ASN A 363 10.81 -18.58 3.00
CA ASN A 363 10.90 -17.49 3.98
C ASN A 363 12.21 -17.52 4.81
N THR A 364 13.33 -17.97 4.21
CA THR A 364 14.67 -17.93 4.79
C THR A 364 15.62 -17.10 3.93
N ILE A 365 16.69 -16.60 4.51
CA ILE A 365 17.71 -15.85 3.77
C ILE A 365 18.27 -16.68 2.60
N ALA A 366 18.47 -17.98 2.79
CA ALA A 366 18.95 -18.89 1.74
C ALA A 366 17.94 -18.99 0.58
N SER A 367 16.63 -19.08 0.86
CA SER A 367 15.59 -19.11 -0.17
C SER A 367 15.59 -17.82 -0.98
N LEU A 368 15.63 -16.68 -0.31
CA LEU A 368 15.65 -15.35 -0.94
C LEU A 368 16.91 -15.18 -1.82
N LYS A 369 18.10 -15.50 -1.30
CA LYS A 369 19.37 -15.44 -2.06
C LYS A 369 19.36 -16.36 -3.29
N LYS A 370 18.83 -17.57 -3.13
CA LYS A 370 18.77 -18.55 -4.24
C LYS A 370 17.82 -18.07 -5.34
N ALA A 371 16.66 -17.52 -5.00
CA ALA A 371 15.72 -16.96 -5.97
C ALA A 371 16.31 -15.75 -6.69
N ALA A 372 16.97 -14.83 -5.98
CA ALA A 372 17.69 -13.71 -6.58
C ALA A 372 18.77 -14.19 -7.57
N ALA A 373 19.59 -15.16 -7.16
CA ALA A 373 20.63 -15.77 -8.02
C ALA A 373 20.04 -16.50 -9.24
N SER A 374 18.81 -16.98 -9.15
CA SER A 374 18.10 -17.61 -10.27
C SER A 374 17.50 -16.59 -11.25
N GLY A 375 17.50 -15.31 -10.92
CA GLY A 375 17.11 -14.22 -11.80
C GLY A 375 15.77 -13.59 -11.46
N ALA A 376 15.28 -13.71 -10.23
CA ALA A 376 14.11 -12.95 -9.77
C ALA A 376 14.32 -11.44 -9.95
N ASP A 377 13.30 -10.74 -10.42
CA ASP A 377 13.26 -9.27 -10.40
C ASP A 377 12.89 -8.78 -9.00
N MET A 378 11.94 -9.46 -8.38
CA MET A 378 11.50 -9.20 -7.02
C MET A 378 11.41 -10.52 -6.23
N LEU A 379 11.46 -10.38 -4.92
CA LEU A 379 11.24 -11.47 -3.96
C LEU A 379 10.02 -11.12 -3.14
N GLU A 380 9.08 -12.02 -3.08
CA GLU A 380 7.95 -11.92 -2.19
C GLU A 380 8.25 -12.71 -0.91
N PHE A 381 7.81 -12.21 0.23
CA PHE A 381 7.89 -12.86 1.53
C PHE A 381 6.96 -12.21 2.56
N ASP A 382 6.66 -12.97 3.62
CA ASP A 382 5.64 -12.69 4.62
C ASP A 382 6.23 -12.12 5.90
N VAL A 383 5.69 -11.00 6.40
CA VAL A 383 6.15 -10.36 7.63
C VAL A 383 5.07 -10.32 8.69
N GLN A 384 5.41 -10.73 9.90
CA GLN A 384 4.58 -10.61 11.09
C GLN A 384 5.44 -10.23 12.31
N LEU A 385 4.83 -9.96 13.47
CA LEU A 385 5.59 -9.60 14.67
C LEU A 385 5.73 -10.77 15.63
N SER A 386 6.93 -10.91 16.19
CA SER A 386 7.17 -11.69 17.40
C SER A 386 6.57 -11.00 18.62
N LYS A 387 6.52 -11.71 19.78
CA LYS A 387 6.03 -11.16 21.05
C LYS A 387 6.75 -9.90 21.52
N ASP A 388 8.04 -9.81 21.24
CA ASP A 388 8.91 -8.66 21.55
C ASP A 388 8.92 -7.60 20.42
N MET A 389 7.88 -7.60 19.57
CA MET A 389 7.61 -6.60 18.52
C MET A 389 8.71 -6.48 17.46
N ILE A 390 9.41 -7.57 17.17
CA ILE A 390 10.42 -7.62 16.11
C ILE A 390 9.76 -8.16 14.83
N PRO A 391 9.83 -7.47 13.68
CA PRO A 391 9.35 -8.00 12.41
C PRO A 391 10.15 -9.22 11.97
N VAL A 392 9.49 -10.36 11.89
CA VAL A 392 10.03 -11.66 11.50
C VAL A 392 9.41 -12.15 10.20
N ILE A 393 10.15 -12.90 9.42
CA ILE A 393 9.68 -13.44 8.13
C ILE A 393 9.19 -14.86 8.34
N TYR A 394 7.88 -15.05 8.22
CA TYR A 394 7.21 -16.34 8.33
C TYR A 394 5.76 -16.24 7.86
N HIS A 395 5.26 -17.25 7.14
CA HIS A 395 3.92 -17.20 6.52
C HIS A 395 2.79 -17.45 7.51
N ASP A 396 2.81 -18.60 8.23
CA ASP A 396 1.68 -19.04 9.04
C ASP A 396 1.58 -18.23 10.33
N PHE A 397 0.36 -17.92 10.79
CA PHE A 397 0.16 -17.25 12.09
C PHE A 397 0.56 -18.12 13.28
N HIS A 398 0.62 -19.44 13.08
CA HIS A 398 0.94 -20.43 14.10
C HIS A 398 2.14 -21.27 13.69
N VAL A 399 2.97 -21.63 14.66
CA VAL A 399 4.05 -22.61 14.48
C VAL A 399 3.63 -23.96 15.06
N CYS A 400 3.85 -25.01 14.28
CA CYS A 400 3.60 -26.37 14.72
C CYS A 400 4.87 -26.97 15.32
N ILE A 401 4.83 -27.33 16.60
CA ILE A 401 5.95 -27.93 17.31
C ILE A 401 5.58 -29.30 17.89
N SER A 402 6.54 -30.24 17.91
CA SER A 402 6.37 -31.50 18.60
C SER A 402 7.19 -31.52 19.89
N MET A 403 6.57 -31.98 20.97
CA MET A 403 7.20 -32.12 22.29
C MET A 403 8.16 -33.34 22.37
N LYS A 404 8.14 -34.24 21.39
CA LYS A 404 8.95 -35.48 21.42
C LYS A 404 9.90 -35.55 20.23
N ARG A 405 11.18 -35.85 20.51
CA ARG A 405 12.21 -36.18 19.50
C ARG A 405 12.01 -37.57 18.93
N LYS A 406 10.92 -37.83 18.19
CA LYS A 406 10.72 -39.12 17.51
C LYS A 406 10.89 -38.97 16.00
N LYS A 407 11.40 -39.99 15.33
CA LYS A 407 11.49 -40.06 13.86
C LYS A 407 10.12 -40.09 13.16
N GLU A 408 9.11 -40.54 13.86
CA GLU A 408 7.71 -40.53 13.41
C GLU A 408 6.94 -39.64 14.38
N VAL A 409 6.47 -38.51 13.91
CA VAL A 409 5.68 -37.53 14.69
C VAL A 409 4.22 -37.83 14.41
N ASP A 410 3.47 -38.14 15.48
CA ASP A 410 2.02 -38.25 15.39
C ASP A 410 1.41 -36.83 15.41
N PHE A 411 0.58 -36.51 14.42
CA PHE A 411 -0.09 -35.22 14.31
C PHE A 411 -0.96 -34.86 15.52
N THR A 412 -1.46 -35.87 16.22
CA THR A 412 -2.23 -35.71 17.45
C THR A 412 -1.37 -35.20 18.64
N GLU A 413 -0.06 -35.21 18.53
CA GLU A 413 0.90 -34.74 19.55
C GLU A 413 1.53 -33.39 19.20
N MET A 414 1.13 -32.75 18.10
CA MET A 414 1.61 -31.39 17.72
C MET A 414 0.87 -30.30 18.50
N LEU A 415 1.61 -29.31 18.93
CA LEU A 415 1.11 -28.11 19.57
C LEU A 415 1.25 -26.93 18.60
N GLU A 416 0.16 -26.24 18.36
CA GLU A 416 0.14 -24.99 17.59
C GLU A 416 0.28 -23.80 18.53
N LEU A 417 1.27 -22.96 18.28
CA LEU A 417 1.53 -21.75 19.06
C LEU A 417 1.51 -20.53 18.14
N PRO A 418 0.79 -19.45 18.50
CA PRO A 418 0.83 -18.20 17.73
C PRO A 418 2.25 -17.61 17.73
N VAL A 419 2.74 -17.19 16.56
CA VAL A 419 4.06 -16.51 16.42
C VAL A 419 4.13 -15.29 17.33
N LYS A 420 3.06 -14.50 17.39
CA LYS A 420 2.95 -13.31 18.24
C LYS A 420 3.13 -13.54 19.74
N ASP A 421 2.99 -14.76 20.22
CA ASP A 421 3.13 -15.11 21.63
C ASP A 421 4.54 -15.60 21.98
N LEU A 422 5.43 -15.73 20.98
CA LEU A 422 6.82 -16.16 21.12
C LEU A 422 7.78 -15.02 20.83
N THR A 423 8.80 -14.84 21.67
CA THR A 423 9.89 -13.89 21.40
C THR A 423 10.76 -14.37 20.26
N LEU A 424 11.50 -13.47 19.61
CA LEU A 424 12.44 -13.83 18.54
C LEU A 424 13.41 -14.93 19.01
N GLU A 425 13.96 -14.83 20.23
CA GLU A 425 14.86 -15.83 20.80
C GLU A 425 14.19 -17.20 20.91
N HIS A 426 12.90 -17.24 21.29
CA HIS A 426 12.14 -18.49 21.35
C HIS A 426 11.90 -19.07 19.95
N LEU A 427 11.48 -18.22 18.99
CA LEU A 427 11.23 -18.64 17.62
C LEU A 427 12.48 -19.25 16.97
N GLN A 428 13.63 -18.62 17.10
CA GLN A 428 14.90 -19.09 16.53
C GLN A 428 15.44 -20.37 17.18
N LYS A 429 15.02 -20.69 18.40
CA LYS A 429 15.35 -21.95 19.09
C LYS A 429 14.41 -23.11 18.74
N LEU A 430 13.28 -22.84 18.09
CA LEU A 430 12.33 -23.87 17.71
C LEU A 430 12.88 -24.70 16.53
N LYS A 431 12.71 -26.01 16.61
CA LYS A 431 12.81 -26.89 15.44
C LYS A 431 11.41 -27.00 14.84
N VAL A 432 11.18 -26.27 13.76
CA VAL A 432 9.87 -26.13 13.12
C VAL A 432 9.69 -27.24 12.09
N TYR A 433 8.52 -27.91 12.14
CA TYR A 433 8.11 -28.84 11.11
C TYR A 433 7.25 -28.09 10.08
N HIS A 434 7.55 -28.29 8.80
CA HIS A 434 6.71 -27.76 7.74
C HIS A 434 5.71 -28.83 7.31
N LEU A 435 4.42 -28.48 7.38
CA LEU A 435 3.33 -29.29 6.86
C LEU A 435 3.03 -28.85 5.45
N VAL A 436 3.23 -29.72 4.46
CA VAL A 436 2.91 -29.40 3.07
C VAL A 436 1.40 -29.50 2.88
N GLU A 437 0.74 -28.38 2.59
CA GLU A 437 -0.67 -28.34 2.23
C GLU A 437 -0.96 -29.26 1.03
N GLY A 438 -1.98 -30.09 1.16
CA GLY A 438 -2.50 -30.92 0.08
C GLY A 438 -1.74 -32.20 -0.26
N ARG A 439 -0.61 -32.52 0.39
CA ARG A 439 0.08 -33.83 0.27
C ARG A 439 0.04 -34.55 1.58
N ASN A 440 -0.33 -35.85 1.54
CA ASN A 440 -0.45 -36.76 2.67
C ASN A 440 0.59 -36.56 3.79
N HIS A 441 0.48 -35.48 4.54
CA HIS A 441 1.23 -35.15 5.75
C HIS A 441 2.73 -35.50 5.72
N GLU A 442 3.42 -35.24 4.60
CA GLU A 442 4.87 -35.44 4.56
C GLU A 442 5.56 -34.36 5.39
N ILE A 443 6.30 -34.78 6.40
CA ILE A 443 7.13 -33.92 7.22
C ILE A 443 8.46 -33.69 6.49
N LEU A 444 8.78 -32.46 6.15
CA LEU A 444 10.06 -32.11 5.58
C LEU A 444 11.05 -31.68 6.68
N PHE A 445 12.27 -32.25 6.61
CA PHE A 445 13.39 -31.85 7.45
C PHE A 445 14.35 -31.01 6.62
N PHE A 446 14.79 -29.90 7.19
CA PHE A 446 15.72 -28.99 6.56
C PHE A 446 17.07 -29.02 7.24
N ASP A 447 18.14 -28.68 6.51
CA ASP A 447 19.45 -28.44 7.07
C ASP A 447 19.48 -27.04 7.69
N GLU A 448 19.16 -26.97 8.98
CA GLU A 448 19.11 -25.73 9.77
C GLU A 448 20.45 -25.42 10.47
N ASP A 449 21.50 -26.21 10.22
CA ASP A 449 22.82 -25.97 10.82
C ASP A 449 23.53 -24.75 10.20
N LEU A 450 23.09 -24.33 9.00
CA LEU A 450 23.56 -23.09 8.36
C LEU A 450 22.69 -21.92 8.79
N GLU A 451 23.29 -20.79 9.20
CA GLU A 451 22.60 -19.58 9.66
C GLU A 451 21.58 -19.06 8.64
N GLU A 452 21.92 -19.05 7.36
CA GLU A 452 21.04 -18.58 6.28
C GLU A 452 19.82 -19.49 6.05
N HIS A 453 19.81 -20.72 6.54
CA HIS A 453 18.74 -21.70 6.42
C HIS A 453 17.81 -21.71 7.65
N GLN A 454 18.14 -20.96 8.69
CA GLN A 454 17.32 -20.91 9.89
C GLN A 454 15.96 -20.24 9.62
N PRO A 455 14.88 -20.75 10.22
CA PRO A 455 13.57 -20.13 10.15
C PRO A 455 13.54 -18.81 10.96
N PHE A 456 12.56 -17.97 10.66
CA PHE A 456 12.33 -16.69 11.32
C PHE A 456 13.49 -15.68 11.22
N PRO A 457 14.10 -15.48 10.02
CA PRO A 457 14.98 -14.34 9.87
C PRO A 457 14.18 -13.06 10.12
N THR A 458 14.85 -12.04 10.61
CA THR A 458 14.20 -10.73 10.77
C THR A 458 14.11 -9.99 9.43
N LEU A 459 13.13 -9.10 9.31
CA LEU A 459 13.01 -8.21 8.16
C LEU A 459 14.28 -7.37 7.95
N GLU A 460 14.92 -6.93 9.03
CA GLU A 460 16.17 -6.17 8.97
C GLU A 460 17.32 -7.00 8.38
N GLU A 461 17.45 -8.27 8.77
CA GLU A 461 18.43 -9.20 8.20
C GLU A 461 18.22 -9.39 6.70
N ALA A 462 16.96 -9.58 6.25
CA ALA A 462 16.67 -9.74 4.84
C ALA A 462 17.00 -8.48 4.03
N LEU A 463 16.67 -7.30 4.54
CA LEU A 463 17.00 -6.01 3.90
C LEU A 463 18.50 -5.80 3.75
N LYS A 464 19.31 -6.31 4.70
CA LYS A 464 20.78 -6.19 4.69
C LYS A 464 21.48 -7.32 3.92
N ALA A 465 20.90 -8.52 3.86
CA ALA A 465 21.53 -9.71 3.29
C ALA A 465 21.43 -9.81 1.76
N LEU A 466 20.49 -9.10 1.15
CA LEU A 466 20.21 -9.12 -0.29
C LEU A 466 20.74 -7.86 -0.96
N ASP A 467 21.10 -7.99 -2.25
CA ASP A 467 21.52 -6.85 -3.09
C ASP A 467 20.36 -5.84 -3.23
N GLU A 468 20.65 -4.54 -3.15
CA GLU A 468 19.65 -3.46 -3.21
C GLU A 468 18.89 -3.43 -4.55
N HIS A 469 19.46 -3.98 -5.62
CA HIS A 469 18.82 -4.03 -6.93
C HIS A 469 17.84 -5.20 -7.11
N VAL A 470 17.69 -6.06 -6.11
CA VAL A 470 16.60 -7.04 -6.08
C VAL A 470 15.42 -6.42 -5.38
N GLY A 471 14.30 -6.28 -6.12
CA GLY A 471 13.07 -5.71 -5.56
C GLY A 471 12.45 -6.61 -4.50
N PHE A 472 11.66 -6.03 -3.60
CA PHE A 472 10.89 -6.80 -2.61
C PHE A 472 9.40 -6.53 -2.76
N ASN A 473 8.59 -7.58 -2.66
CA ASN A 473 7.17 -7.53 -2.37
C ASN A 473 6.97 -8.07 -0.95
N ILE A 474 6.75 -7.19 0.00
CA ILE A 474 6.63 -7.53 1.42
C ILE A 474 5.16 -7.67 1.76
N GLU A 475 4.70 -8.91 1.99
CA GLU A 475 3.35 -9.13 2.51
C GLU A 475 3.30 -8.84 4.01
N LEU A 476 2.43 -7.91 4.39
CA LEU A 476 2.11 -7.64 5.78
C LEU A 476 1.02 -8.63 6.22
N LYS A 477 1.40 -9.63 7.01
CA LYS A 477 0.46 -10.67 7.51
C LYS A 477 -0.45 -10.07 8.57
N TRP A 478 -1.74 -9.97 8.24
CA TRP A 478 -2.77 -9.54 9.17
C TRP A 478 -3.97 -10.45 9.09
N THR A 479 -4.55 -10.76 10.25
CA THR A 479 -5.70 -11.68 10.35
C THR A 479 -6.92 -11.15 9.62
N MET A 480 -7.67 -12.06 9.01
CA MET A 480 -8.94 -11.77 8.33
C MET A 480 -10.09 -12.46 9.05
N GLU A 481 -11.27 -11.84 9.00
CA GLU A 481 -12.52 -12.47 9.42
C GLU A 481 -13.10 -13.25 8.24
N MET A 482 -13.39 -14.54 8.46
CA MET A 482 -14.03 -15.39 7.48
C MET A 482 -15.55 -15.15 7.45
N GLU A 483 -16.23 -15.60 6.40
CA GLU A 483 -17.69 -15.45 6.27
C GLU A 483 -18.44 -16.10 7.43
N ASP A 484 -17.92 -17.19 8.01
CA ASP A 484 -18.48 -17.90 9.17
C ASP A 484 -18.23 -17.19 10.52
N GLY A 485 -17.53 -16.05 10.53
CA GLY A 485 -17.18 -15.26 11.71
C GLY A 485 -15.96 -15.77 12.49
N THR A 486 -15.23 -16.72 11.95
CA THR A 486 -13.93 -17.14 12.53
C THR A 486 -12.81 -16.21 12.06
N PHE A 487 -11.70 -16.19 12.78
CA PHE A 487 -10.50 -15.42 12.45
C PHE A 487 -9.30 -16.33 12.26
N GLU A 488 -8.44 -16.01 11.32
CA GLU A 488 -7.17 -16.72 11.10
C GLU A 488 -6.25 -16.64 12.33
N LEU A 489 -6.27 -15.52 13.03
CA LEU A 489 -5.55 -15.29 14.28
C LEU A 489 -6.42 -14.50 15.26
N ASN A 490 -6.58 -15.04 16.46
CA ASN A 490 -7.30 -14.37 17.54
C ASN A 490 -6.39 -13.42 18.34
N ASN A 491 -6.97 -12.32 18.83
CA ASN A 491 -6.28 -11.31 19.65
C ASN A 491 -4.96 -10.83 19.01
N PRO A 492 -5.00 -10.26 17.79
CA PRO A 492 -3.80 -9.69 17.16
C PRO A 492 -3.24 -8.53 18.01
N PHE A 493 -2.06 -8.04 17.64
CA PHE A 493 -1.56 -6.79 18.18
C PHE A 493 -2.47 -5.61 17.79
N ASP A 494 -2.23 -4.43 18.36
CA ASP A 494 -2.83 -3.21 17.86
C ASP A 494 -2.34 -2.93 16.42
N MET A 495 -3.27 -2.60 15.51
CA MET A 495 -2.98 -2.46 14.09
C MET A 495 -2.01 -1.31 13.80
N ASN A 496 -2.16 -0.14 14.48
CA ASN A 496 -1.22 0.96 14.36
C ASN A 496 0.19 0.55 14.79
N THR A 497 0.30 -0.12 15.94
CA THR A 497 1.58 -0.60 16.47
C THR A 497 2.25 -1.59 15.52
N TYR A 498 1.49 -2.53 14.96
CA TYR A 498 2.00 -3.50 14.00
C TYR A 498 2.60 -2.81 12.76
N VAL A 499 1.82 -1.93 12.13
CA VAL A 499 2.25 -1.24 10.91
C VAL A 499 3.45 -0.33 11.19
N ASP A 500 3.46 0.39 12.32
CA ASP A 500 4.57 1.27 12.70
C ASP A 500 5.88 0.50 12.85
N LYS A 501 5.86 -0.67 13.51
CA LYS A 501 7.06 -1.51 13.69
C LYS A 501 7.63 -2.03 12.37
N VAL A 502 6.78 -2.46 11.45
CA VAL A 502 7.22 -2.92 10.13
C VAL A 502 7.77 -1.75 9.30
N LEU A 503 7.03 -0.63 9.23
CA LEU A 503 7.45 0.55 8.46
C LEU A 503 8.73 1.18 9.00
N GLU A 504 8.93 1.19 10.32
CA GLU A 504 10.16 1.69 10.94
C GLU A 504 11.38 0.93 10.40
N VAL A 505 11.33 -0.40 10.35
CA VAL A 505 12.42 -1.22 9.84
C VAL A 505 12.63 -1.00 8.34
N VAL A 506 11.55 -0.98 7.54
CA VAL A 506 11.63 -0.76 6.09
C VAL A 506 12.23 0.61 5.77
N LEU A 507 11.70 1.68 6.35
CA LEU A 507 12.13 3.05 6.04
C LEU A 507 13.58 3.32 6.47
N LYS A 508 14.07 2.66 7.54
CA LYS A 508 15.45 2.79 8.02
C LYS A 508 16.47 2.00 7.20
N ASN A 509 16.10 0.82 6.69
CA ASN A 509 17.09 -0.15 6.18
C ASN A 509 16.98 -0.44 4.67
N ALA A 510 15.93 0.00 3.99
CA ALA A 510 15.71 -0.39 2.59
C ALA A 510 16.58 0.36 1.56
N GLY A 511 17.20 1.48 1.94
CA GLY A 511 18.05 2.27 1.04
C GLY A 511 17.32 2.72 -0.23
N GLN A 512 17.87 2.37 -1.38
CA GLN A 512 17.33 2.65 -2.72
C GLN A 512 16.50 1.49 -3.30
N ARG A 513 16.32 0.42 -2.55
CA ARG A 513 15.60 -0.77 -3.01
C ARG A 513 14.18 -0.43 -3.45
N ARG A 514 13.74 -1.04 -4.54
CA ARG A 514 12.34 -1.03 -4.98
C ARG A 514 11.54 -1.97 -4.09
N ILE A 515 10.57 -1.44 -3.36
CA ILE A 515 9.71 -2.21 -2.45
C ILE A 515 8.26 -1.96 -2.81
N VAL A 516 7.47 -3.02 -2.80
CA VAL A 516 6.01 -3.01 -2.78
C VAL A 516 5.58 -3.57 -1.43
N LEU A 517 4.65 -2.91 -0.75
CA LEU A 517 4.02 -3.40 0.47
C LEU A 517 2.65 -3.95 0.09
N SER A 518 2.36 -5.20 0.42
CA SER A 518 1.10 -5.85 0.07
C SER A 518 0.40 -6.45 1.29
N CYS A 519 -0.92 -6.53 1.26
CA CYS A 519 -1.72 -7.14 2.33
C CYS A 519 -3.09 -7.59 1.80
N PHE A 520 -3.64 -8.68 2.35
CA PHE A 520 -5.02 -9.09 2.13
C PHE A 520 -6.04 -8.24 2.89
N ASN A 521 -5.60 -7.57 3.96
CA ASN A 521 -6.49 -6.71 4.74
C ASN A 521 -6.52 -5.29 4.14
N PRO A 522 -7.69 -4.81 3.65
CA PRO A 522 -7.78 -3.50 3.00
C PRO A 522 -7.57 -2.33 3.97
N ASP A 523 -7.80 -2.53 5.27
CA ASP A 523 -7.56 -1.51 6.30
C ASP A 523 -6.06 -1.34 6.59
N ILE A 524 -5.29 -2.42 6.58
CA ILE A 524 -3.82 -2.36 6.60
C ILE A 524 -3.30 -1.61 5.37
N CYS A 525 -3.82 -1.89 4.16
CA CYS A 525 -3.42 -1.16 2.96
C CYS A 525 -3.70 0.34 3.08
N THR A 526 -4.89 0.71 3.59
CA THR A 526 -5.27 2.10 3.87
C THR A 526 -4.34 2.72 4.90
N MET A 527 -4.01 2.00 5.98
CA MET A 527 -3.11 2.47 7.05
C MET A 527 -1.69 2.71 6.54
N VAL A 528 -1.12 1.75 5.83
CA VAL A 528 0.23 1.85 5.24
C VAL A 528 0.32 3.02 4.26
N ARG A 529 -0.69 3.19 3.38
CA ARG A 529 -0.72 4.32 2.43
C ARG A 529 -0.75 5.69 3.12
N ASN A 530 -1.43 5.78 4.26
CA ASN A 530 -1.55 7.03 5.00
C ASN A 530 -0.35 7.31 5.93
N LYS A 531 0.37 6.30 6.39
CA LYS A 531 1.50 6.49 7.33
C LYS A 531 2.82 6.83 6.66
N GLN A 532 2.99 6.58 5.36
CA GLN A 532 4.25 6.83 4.67
C GLN A 532 4.02 7.33 3.22
N ASN A 533 5.03 7.95 2.63
CA ASN A 533 4.98 8.56 1.31
C ASN A 533 6.00 7.99 0.31
N LYS A 534 6.76 6.96 0.69
CA LYS A 534 7.91 6.49 -0.10
C LYS A 534 7.58 5.28 -0.96
N TYR A 535 6.99 4.23 -0.37
CA TYR A 535 6.77 2.95 -1.04
C TYR A 535 5.33 2.74 -1.51
N PRO A 536 5.12 2.11 -2.67
CA PRO A 536 3.80 1.73 -3.16
C PRO A 536 3.17 0.65 -2.29
N VAL A 537 1.84 0.66 -2.26
CA VAL A 537 1.01 -0.33 -1.60
C VAL A 537 0.16 -1.04 -2.64
N MET A 538 -0.01 -2.36 -2.51
CA MET A 538 -0.88 -3.16 -3.34
C MET A 538 -1.82 -4.01 -2.48
N PHE A 539 -3.06 -4.15 -2.91
CA PHE A 539 -4.07 -4.93 -2.22
C PHE A 539 -4.12 -6.35 -2.76
N LEU A 540 -3.86 -7.34 -1.88
CA LEU A 540 -3.99 -8.76 -2.20
C LEU A 540 -5.45 -9.18 -2.14
N THR A 541 -5.92 -9.93 -3.14
CA THR A 541 -7.28 -10.45 -3.16
C THR A 541 -7.33 -11.92 -3.59
N VAL A 542 -8.19 -12.68 -2.91
CA VAL A 542 -8.51 -14.05 -3.34
C VAL A 542 -9.49 -14.07 -4.51
N GLY A 543 -10.27 -12.98 -4.67
CA GLY A 543 -11.28 -12.91 -5.71
C GLY A 543 -12.34 -14.03 -5.58
N VAL A 544 -12.92 -14.42 -6.71
CA VAL A 544 -13.83 -15.55 -6.77
C VAL A 544 -13.04 -16.84 -6.97
N THR A 545 -13.07 -17.74 -5.98
CA THR A 545 -12.26 -18.96 -5.96
C THR A 545 -13.03 -20.12 -5.32
N GLU A 546 -12.71 -21.36 -5.74
CA GLU A 546 -13.19 -22.59 -5.09
C GLU A 546 -12.15 -23.15 -4.10
N LYS A 547 -10.93 -22.60 -4.08
CA LYS A 547 -9.81 -23.11 -3.27
C LYS A 547 -9.79 -22.57 -1.84
N TYR A 548 -10.28 -21.35 -1.63
CA TYR A 548 -10.21 -20.65 -0.35
C TYR A 548 -11.60 -20.28 0.14
N GLN A 549 -11.78 -20.29 1.47
CA GLN A 549 -12.99 -19.74 2.08
C GLN A 549 -13.07 -18.22 1.86
N PRO A 550 -14.26 -17.68 1.59
CA PRO A 550 -14.42 -16.24 1.39
C PRO A 550 -14.24 -15.47 2.70
N TYR A 551 -13.64 -14.29 2.58
CA TYR A 551 -13.59 -13.32 3.66
C TYR A 551 -14.94 -12.61 3.80
N ARG A 552 -15.24 -12.13 5.01
CA ARG A 552 -16.48 -11.39 5.29
C ARG A 552 -16.48 -9.98 4.67
N ASP A 553 -15.32 -9.39 4.49
CA ASP A 553 -15.19 -8.03 3.95
C ASP A 553 -15.55 -7.99 2.46
N PRO A 554 -16.58 -7.20 2.06
CA PRO A 554 -17.03 -7.15 0.67
C PRO A 554 -15.96 -6.64 -0.31
N ARG A 555 -14.97 -5.90 0.17
CA ARG A 555 -13.86 -5.40 -0.65
C ARG A 555 -12.93 -6.52 -1.15
N CYS A 556 -12.97 -7.70 -0.52
CA CYS A 556 -12.12 -8.86 -0.82
C CYS A 556 -12.78 -9.88 -1.75
N LEU A 557 -14.11 -9.79 -1.99
CA LEU A 557 -14.90 -10.88 -2.60
C LEU A 557 -14.73 -11.04 -4.10
N SER A 558 -14.23 -10.03 -4.80
CA SER A 558 -14.03 -10.08 -6.25
C SER A 558 -12.94 -9.13 -6.70
N ILE A 559 -12.37 -9.37 -7.88
CA ILE A 559 -11.38 -8.47 -8.49
C ILE A 559 -12.00 -7.08 -8.78
N PRO A 560 -13.23 -6.92 -9.29
CA PRO A 560 -13.85 -5.60 -9.42
C PRO A 560 -13.92 -4.84 -8.09
N ALA A 561 -14.34 -5.48 -6.99
CA ALA A 561 -14.37 -4.85 -5.66
C ALA A 561 -12.97 -4.46 -5.19
N ALA A 562 -11.95 -5.29 -5.46
CA ALA A 562 -10.56 -4.98 -5.15
C ALA A 562 -10.04 -3.78 -5.95
N VAL A 563 -10.39 -3.66 -7.24
CA VAL A 563 -10.06 -2.51 -8.08
C VAL A 563 -10.68 -1.23 -7.52
N GLN A 564 -11.97 -1.25 -7.19
CA GLN A 564 -12.67 -0.13 -6.58
C GLN A 564 -12.03 0.29 -5.24
N ASN A 565 -11.69 -0.69 -4.39
CA ASN A 565 -10.97 -0.44 -3.13
C ASN A 565 -9.57 0.15 -3.36
N ALA A 566 -8.83 -0.30 -4.37
CA ALA A 566 -7.51 0.23 -4.68
C ALA A 566 -7.57 1.70 -5.13
N ILE A 567 -8.62 2.08 -5.89
CA ILE A 567 -8.89 3.45 -6.30
C ILE A 567 -9.21 4.31 -5.08
N SER A 568 -10.15 3.86 -4.22
CA SER A 568 -10.61 4.61 -3.04
C SER A 568 -9.53 4.79 -1.98
N SER A 569 -8.62 3.82 -1.87
CA SER A 569 -7.47 3.89 -0.94
C SER A 569 -6.26 4.62 -1.52
N ASP A 570 -6.32 5.08 -2.78
CA ASP A 570 -5.23 5.75 -3.48
C ASP A 570 -3.91 4.94 -3.47
N ILE A 571 -3.99 3.62 -3.66
CA ILE A 571 -2.84 2.70 -3.71
C ILE A 571 -2.42 2.39 -5.15
N LEU A 572 -1.24 1.79 -5.34
CA LEU A 572 -0.65 1.54 -6.67
C LEU A 572 -1.45 0.53 -7.50
N GLY A 573 -1.97 -0.53 -6.88
CA GLY A 573 -2.62 -1.60 -7.62
C GLY A 573 -3.09 -2.75 -6.76
N ILE A 574 -3.28 -3.89 -7.40
CA ILE A 574 -3.77 -5.13 -6.78
C ILE A 574 -2.88 -6.33 -7.12
N VAL A 575 -2.88 -7.32 -6.24
CA VAL A 575 -2.25 -8.63 -6.45
C VAL A 575 -3.36 -9.67 -6.45
N ALA A 576 -3.81 -10.08 -7.64
CA ALA A 576 -5.00 -10.89 -7.82
C ALA A 576 -4.71 -12.39 -7.87
N HIS A 577 -5.63 -13.22 -7.40
CA HIS A 577 -5.52 -14.67 -7.49
C HIS A 577 -5.64 -15.13 -8.96
N THR A 578 -4.72 -15.97 -9.40
CA THR A 578 -4.61 -16.40 -10.80
C THR A 578 -5.81 -17.20 -11.28
N GLU A 579 -6.42 -18.03 -10.42
CA GLU A 579 -7.63 -18.79 -10.76
C GLU A 579 -8.75 -17.86 -11.26
N ASP A 580 -9.01 -16.76 -10.56
CA ASP A 580 -10.04 -15.78 -10.93
C ASP A 580 -9.70 -15.06 -12.24
N LEU A 581 -8.44 -14.68 -12.45
CA LEU A 581 -7.97 -14.06 -13.69
C LEU A 581 -8.06 -15.01 -14.90
N LEU A 582 -7.80 -16.30 -14.70
CA LEU A 582 -7.94 -17.30 -15.77
C LEU A 582 -9.39 -17.65 -16.07
N ARG A 583 -10.26 -17.57 -15.04
CA ARG A 583 -11.72 -17.75 -15.18
C ARG A 583 -12.33 -16.61 -15.99
N ASP A 584 -11.92 -15.37 -15.70
CA ASP A 584 -12.41 -14.18 -16.41
C ASP A 584 -11.25 -13.21 -16.76
N PRO A 585 -10.63 -13.39 -17.94
CA PRO A 585 -9.54 -12.53 -18.39
C PRO A 585 -9.90 -11.06 -18.62
N THR A 586 -11.18 -10.70 -18.68
CA THR A 586 -11.62 -9.29 -18.87
C THR A 586 -11.25 -8.42 -17.66
N GLN A 587 -11.09 -9.03 -16.49
CA GLN A 587 -10.69 -8.36 -15.25
C GLN A 587 -9.27 -7.76 -15.33
N VAL A 588 -8.39 -8.32 -16.17
CA VAL A 588 -7.06 -7.71 -16.43
C VAL A 588 -7.23 -6.34 -17.07
N LYS A 589 -8.15 -6.22 -18.05
CA LYS A 589 -8.43 -4.95 -18.70
C LYS A 589 -9.05 -3.96 -17.71
N LEU A 590 -9.99 -4.40 -16.87
CA LEU A 590 -10.62 -3.56 -15.85
C LEU A 590 -9.58 -2.90 -14.94
N ALA A 591 -8.63 -3.66 -14.40
CA ALA A 591 -7.56 -3.13 -13.55
C ALA A 591 -6.65 -2.14 -14.31
N LYS A 592 -6.30 -2.45 -15.56
CA LYS A 592 -5.43 -1.59 -16.40
C LYS A 592 -6.12 -0.30 -16.83
N ASP A 593 -7.40 -0.35 -17.21
CA ASP A 593 -8.19 0.83 -17.56
C ASP A 593 -8.36 1.78 -16.34
N ALA A 594 -8.38 1.23 -15.13
CA ALA A 594 -8.32 2.00 -13.89
C ALA A 594 -6.91 2.57 -13.57
N GLY A 595 -5.91 2.34 -14.42
CA GLY A 595 -4.54 2.80 -14.22
C GLY A 595 -3.77 2.07 -13.11
N LEU A 596 -4.24 0.89 -12.70
CA LEU A 596 -3.65 0.12 -11.62
C LEU A 596 -2.56 -0.84 -12.12
N VAL A 597 -1.55 -1.04 -11.31
CA VAL A 597 -0.56 -2.11 -11.48
C VAL A 597 -1.20 -3.43 -11.03
N LEU A 598 -1.04 -4.48 -11.85
CA LEU A 598 -1.63 -5.78 -11.61
C LEU A 598 -0.55 -6.86 -11.50
N PHE A 599 -0.42 -7.47 -10.33
CA PHE A 599 0.34 -8.69 -10.10
C PHE A 599 -0.64 -9.87 -9.99
N CYS A 600 -0.13 -11.10 -10.06
CA CYS A 600 -0.91 -12.29 -9.75
C CYS A 600 -0.13 -13.28 -8.89
N TRP A 601 -0.88 -14.08 -8.12
CA TRP A 601 -0.40 -15.12 -7.22
C TRP A 601 -1.29 -16.35 -7.28
N GLY A 602 -0.81 -17.49 -6.84
CA GLY A 602 -1.56 -18.74 -6.74
C GLY A 602 -0.81 -19.93 -7.37
N ASP A 603 -1.23 -21.15 -6.99
CA ASP A 603 -0.58 -22.40 -7.41
C ASP A 603 -0.59 -22.63 -8.93
N ASP A 604 -1.58 -22.06 -9.63
CA ASP A 604 -1.68 -22.14 -11.08
C ASP A 604 -0.48 -21.48 -11.79
N ASN A 605 0.25 -20.61 -11.09
CA ASN A 605 1.49 -19.98 -11.57
C ASN A 605 2.68 -20.96 -11.58
N ASN A 606 2.56 -22.16 -11.00
CA ASN A 606 3.63 -23.16 -10.97
C ASN A 606 3.68 -24.01 -12.25
N ASP A 607 3.31 -23.39 -13.39
CA ASP A 607 3.39 -23.95 -14.73
C ASP A 607 3.92 -22.90 -15.71
N LYS A 608 4.92 -23.26 -16.49
CA LYS A 608 5.59 -22.34 -17.42
C LYS A 608 4.65 -21.76 -18.48
N ASN A 609 3.69 -22.56 -18.98
CA ASN A 609 2.73 -22.10 -20.01
C ASN A 609 1.75 -21.09 -19.40
N THR A 610 1.31 -21.33 -18.17
CA THR A 610 0.46 -20.39 -17.41
C THR A 610 1.18 -19.07 -17.17
N ILE A 611 2.45 -19.09 -16.74
CA ILE A 611 3.26 -17.89 -16.58
C ILE A 611 3.33 -17.10 -17.89
N MET A 612 3.64 -17.77 -19.01
CA MET A 612 3.71 -17.11 -20.31
C MET A 612 2.37 -16.50 -20.71
N LYS A 613 1.26 -17.23 -20.54
CA LYS A 613 -0.09 -16.74 -20.82
C LYS A 613 -0.43 -15.50 -20.01
N LEU A 614 -0.11 -15.47 -18.72
CA LEU A 614 -0.35 -14.32 -17.85
C LEU A 614 0.45 -13.10 -18.29
N LYS A 615 1.71 -13.30 -18.71
CA LYS A 615 2.54 -12.24 -19.29
C LYS A 615 2.00 -11.72 -20.61
N GLU A 616 1.50 -12.60 -21.48
CA GLU A 616 0.84 -12.23 -22.76
C GLU A 616 -0.46 -11.44 -22.52
N MET A 617 -1.19 -11.73 -21.45
CA MET A 617 -2.34 -10.93 -21.00
C MET A 617 -1.94 -9.52 -20.54
N GLY A 618 -0.63 -9.28 -20.32
CA GLY A 618 -0.06 -8.00 -19.99
C GLY A 618 -0.05 -7.71 -18.49
N LEU A 619 0.08 -8.72 -17.64
CA LEU A 619 0.30 -8.54 -16.21
C LEU A 619 1.68 -7.91 -15.97
N HIS A 620 1.78 -7.09 -14.90
CA HIS A 620 3.02 -6.42 -14.55
C HIS A 620 4.01 -7.37 -13.86
N ALA A 621 3.51 -8.32 -13.05
CA ALA A 621 4.34 -9.34 -12.41
C ALA A 621 3.58 -10.63 -12.15
N VAL A 622 4.30 -11.75 -12.10
CA VAL A 622 3.79 -13.08 -11.75
C VAL A 622 4.58 -13.61 -10.56
N ILE A 623 3.88 -13.94 -9.46
CA ILE A 623 4.46 -14.50 -8.24
C ILE A 623 4.30 -16.01 -8.30
N TYR A 624 5.40 -16.77 -8.20
CA TYR A 624 5.38 -18.23 -8.33
C TYR A 624 6.54 -18.94 -7.62
N ASP A 625 6.34 -20.23 -7.36
CA ASP A 625 7.33 -21.11 -6.77
C ASP A 625 8.35 -21.63 -7.79
N LYS A 626 9.47 -22.18 -7.29
CA LYS A 626 10.49 -22.86 -8.12
C LYS A 626 10.99 -21.99 -9.28
N LEU A 627 11.27 -20.74 -8.98
CA LEU A 627 11.73 -19.78 -9.97
C LEU A 627 12.95 -20.29 -10.75
N ASP A 628 13.84 -21.07 -10.11
CA ASP A 628 14.99 -21.74 -10.74
C ASP A 628 14.61 -22.72 -11.87
N GLN A 629 13.37 -23.23 -11.88
CA GLN A 629 12.87 -24.21 -12.88
C GLN A 629 11.93 -23.55 -13.91
N TYR A 630 11.11 -22.59 -13.49
CA TYR A 630 10.02 -22.03 -14.30
C TYR A 630 10.31 -20.65 -14.90
N ILE A 631 11.45 -20.05 -14.57
CA ILE A 631 11.81 -18.74 -15.10
C ILE A 631 11.68 -18.70 -16.65
N THR A 632 11.05 -17.66 -17.16
CA THR A 632 10.74 -17.52 -18.60
C THR A 632 11.67 -16.56 -19.31
N LYS A 633 12.38 -15.69 -18.60
CA LYS A 633 13.30 -14.74 -19.19
C LYS A 633 14.68 -15.38 -19.47
N GLU A 634 15.32 -14.94 -20.57
CA GLU A 634 16.64 -15.42 -20.97
C GLU A 634 17.76 -14.81 -20.11
N VAL A 635 17.64 -13.53 -19.77
CA VAL A 635 18.62 -12.79 -18.97
C VAL A 635 18.28 -12.98 -17.50
N LYS A 636 19.26 -13.46 -16.72
CA LYS A 636 19.07 -13.72 -15.28
C LYS A 636 19.30 -12.50 -14.36
N GLU A 637 19.63 -11.35 -14.91
CA GLU A 637 19.78 -10.13 -14.11
C GLU A 637 18.43 -9.49 -13.81
N SER A 638 18.28 -8.91 -12.62
CA SER A 638 17.09 -8.13 -12.26
C SER A 638 16.97 -6.90 -13.17
N ILE A 639 15.72 -6.55 -13.54
CA ILE A 639 15.42 -5.37 -14.33
C ILE A 639 15.90 -4.09 -13.62
N PHE A 640 15.84 -4.04 -12.31
CA PHE A 640 16.28 -2.89 -11.51
C PHE A 640 17.80 -2.72 -11.50
N LEU A 641 18.56 -3.83 -11.62
CA LEU A 641 20.00 -3.77 -11.80
C LEU A 641 20.37 -3.24 -13.20
N MET A 642 19.64 -3.65 -14.23
CA MET A 642 19.82 -3.13 -15.59
C MET A 642 19.52 -1.65 -15.66
N GLU A 643 18.41 -1.19 -15.09
CA GLU A 643 18.03 0.23 -14.98
C GLU A 643 19.12 1.06 -14.27
N ALA A 644 19.63 0.59 -13.14
CA ALA A 644 20.68 1.27 -12.40
C ALA A 644 21.98 1.40 -13.21
N ARG A 645 22.36 0.37 -13.97
CA ARG A 645 23.54 0.41 -14.85
C ARG A 645 23.35 1.35 -16.04
N GLU A 646 22.15 1.41 -16.61
CA GLU A 646 21.83 2.34 -17.69
C GLU A 646 21.89 3.78 -17.20
N SER A 647 21.25 4.08 -16.08
CA SER A 647 21.32 5.40 -15.43
C SER A 647 22.76 5.82 -15.14
N GLN A 648 23.59 4.90 -14.64
CA GLN A 648 25.01 5.18 -14.40
C GLN A 648 25.79 5.47 -15.69
N ARG A 649 25.52 4.72 -16.78
CA ARG A 649 26.12 4.98 -18.10
C ARG A 649 25.72 6.34 -18.66
N ASP A 650 24.47 6.73 -18.49
CA ASP A 650 23.98 8.04 -18.96
C ASP A 650 24.59 9.18 -18.18
N ILE A 651 24.73 9.06 -16.86
CA ILE A 651 25.46 10.04 -16.03
C ILE A 651 26.93 10.15 -16.49
N MET A 652 27.60 9.03 -16.75
CA MET A 652 28.99 9.04 -17.25
C MET A 652 29.09 9.66 -18.65
N ARG A 653 28.12 9.43 -19.54
CA ARG A 653 28.07 10.06 -20.88
C ARG A 653 27.90 11.56 -20.78
N MET A 654 27.00 12.02 -19.90
CA MET A 654 26.77 13.45 -19.66
C MET A 654 28.05 14.10 -19.12
N ALA A 655 28.67 13.52 -18.10
CA ALA A 655 29.93 14.02 -17.54
C ALA A 655 31.09 14.02 -18.57
N ALA A 656 31.13 13.06 -19.49
CA ALA A 656 32.12 13.03 -20.55
C ALA A 656 31.87 14.10 -21.63
N LEU A 657 30.61 14.43 -21.91
CA LEU A 657 30.25 15.53 -22.84
C LEU A 657 30.58 16.89 -22.23
N ASP A 658 30.42 17.08 -20.94
CA ASP A 658 30.78 18.31 -20.21
C ASP A 658 32.30 18.49 -20.08
N ALA A 659 33.07 17.40 -20.13
CA ALA A 659 34.52 17.41 -20.07
C ALA A 659 35.26 17.65 -21.41
N LEU A 660 34.51 17.74 -22.52
CA LEU A 660 35.09 18.11 -23.82
C LEU A 660 35.42 19.60 -23.83
N PRO A 661 36.70 20.00 -24.03
CA PRO A 661 37.07 21.41 -24.08
C PRO A 661 36.33 22.07 -25.24
N LEU A 662 35.69 23.21 -24.94
CA LEU A 662 35.19 24.12 -25.96
C LEU A 662 36.40 24.50 -26.85
N SER A 663 36.49 23.88 -28.02
CA SER A 663 37.50 24.22 -29.01
C SER A 663 37.35 25.70 -29.37
N ASP A 664 38.40 26.49 -29.11
CA ASP A 664 38.54 27.88 -29.50
C ASP A 664 38.07 28.08 -30.94
N ALA A 665 36.93 28.68 -31.14
CA ALA A 665 36.52 29.23 -32.39
C ALA A 665 37.10 30.66 -32.50
N SER A 666 38.40 30.74 -32.72
CA SER A 666 39.04 31.96 -33.14
C SER A 666 38.98 32.11 -34.66
N SER A 667 38.27 33.16 -35.08
CA SER A 667 38.43 33.92 -36.32
C SER A 667 38.36 33.21 -37.67
N SER A 668 37.22 33.40 -38.35
CA SER A 668 37.28 33.93 -39.75
C SER A 668 35.93 34.59 -40.08
N THR A 669 36.03 35.90 -40.26
CA THR A 669 35.02 36.76 -40.87
C THR A 669 34.75 36.29 -42.32
N HIS A 670 33.50 35.97 -42.66
CA HIS A 670 32.90 36.34 -43.94
C HIS A 670 31.37 36.35 -43.88
N THR A 671 30.90 37.38 -44.43
CA THR A 671 29.62 37.99 -44.70
C THR A 671 28.50 37.07 -45.20
N MET A 672 27.28 37.44 -44.73
CA MET A 672 25.95 37.44 -45.38
C MET A 672 25.29 36.12 -45.77
N GLY A 673 24.06 35.95 -45.30
CA GLY A 673 23.02 35.19 -45.97
C GLY A 673 22.01 34.48 -45.04
N ASP A 674 20.89 35.14 -44.86
CA ASP A 674 19.52 34.65 -44.59
C ASP A 674 19.23 33.27 -43.97
N SER A 675 18.41 33.34 -42.94
CA SER A 675 17.34 32.42 -42.56
C SER A 675 17.61 30.94 -42.61
N ALA A 676 17.77 30.32 -41.43
CA ALA A 676 17.35 28.94 -41.23
C ALA A 676 17.12 28.63 -39.72
N THR A 677 15.90 28.32 -39.46
CA THR A 677 15.34 27.62 -38.32
C THR A 677 16.29 26.55 -37.72
N ARG A 678 16.46 26.62 -36.42
CA ARG A 678 17.14 25.57 -35.64
C ARG A 678 16.31 24.29 -35.68
N PRO A 679 16.90 23.13 -35.93
CA PRO A 679 16.17 21.86 -35.81
C PRO A 679 16.09 21.42 -34.34
N PHE A 680 14.87 21.15 -33.91
CA PHE A 680 14.58 20.34 -32.74
C PHE A 680 15.17 18.93 -32.93
N LEU A 681 15.97 18.47 -31.98
CA LEU A 681 16.42 17.08 -31.90
C LEU A 681 15.26 16.23 -31.39
N ASP A 682 14.60 15.54 -32.31
CA ASP A 682 13.62 14.50 -32.06
C ASP A 682 14.38 13.20 -31.68
N LEU A 683 14.28 12.81 -30.41
CA LEU A 683 14.86 11.57 -29.87
C LEU A 683 13.85 10.41 -30.02
N SER A 684 13.33 10.16 -31.21
CA SER A 684 12.63 8.91 -31.51
C SER A 684 13.52 8.00 -32.35
N VAL A 685 14.33 7.18 -31.70
CA VAL A 685 15.03 6.07 -32.37
C VAL A 685 14.08 4.91 -32.55
N ARG A 686 13.43 4.87 -33.72
CA ARG A 686 12.76 3.66 -34.20
C ARG A 686 13.80 2.69 -34.76
N HIS A 687 13.99 1.57 -34.11
CA HIS A 687 14.63 0.42 -34.75
C HIS A 687 13.71 -0.13 -35.83
N LYS A 688 14.09 0.09 -37.07
CA LYS A 688 13.54 -0.63 -38.24
C LYS A 688 14.22 -2.00 -38.35
N VAL A 689 13.51 -3.04 -37.96
CA VAL A 689 13.79 -4.39 -38.44
C VAL A 689 12.99 -4.58 -39.72
N GLY A 690 13.69 -4.79 -40.81
CA GLY A 690 13.08 -4.99 -42.11
C GLY A 690 12.36 -6.34 -42.20
N VAL A 691 11.12 -6.31 -42.60
CA VAL A 691 10.34 -7.48 -42.97
C VAL A 691 10.23 -7.46 -44.50
N PRO A 692 10.53 -8.55 -45.22
CA PRO A 692 10.31 -8.61 -46.66
C PRO A 692 8.81 -8.78 -46.98
N SER A 693 8.31 -7.92 -47.81
CA SER A 693 6.98 -8.01 -48.41
C SER A 693 6.84 -9.17 -49.38
N THR A 694 5.93 -10.11 -49.09
CA THR A 694 5.24 -10.88 -50.11
C THR A 694 3.76 -10.94 -49.78
N VAL A 695 3.01 -10.22 -50.59
CA VAL A 695 1.56 -10.28 -50.67
C VAL A 695 1.20 -11.55 -51.44
N THR A 696 0.44 -12.45 -50.86
CA THR A 696 -0.41 -13.39 -51.62
C THR A 696 -1.71 -13.58 -50.83
N SER A 697 -2.77 -13.31 -51.54
CA SER A 697 -4.17 -13.49 -51.22
C SER A 697 -4.50 -14.87 -50.67
N LEU A 698 -5.28 -14.91 -49.60
CA LEU A 698 -5.95 -16.10 -49.09
C LEU A 698 -7.46 -15.88 -49.09
N GLU A 699 -8.08 -16.04 -50.23
CA GLU A 699 -9.43 -16.60 -50.32
C GLU A 699 -9.29 -18.12 -50.55
N SER A 700 -10.17 -18.87 -49.91
CA SER A 700 -10.40 -20.31 -49.93
C SER A 700 -9.63 -21.15 -48.88
N LEU A 701 -10.34 -21.44 -47.80
CA LEU A 701 -10.42 -22.77 -47.19
C LEU A 701 -11.51 -22.74 -46.10
N ALA A 702 -12.75 -22.70 -46.53
CA ALA A 702 -13.89 -23.17 -45.77
C ALA A 702 -14.17 -24.60 -46.24
N SER A 703 -13.79 -25.59 -45.42
CA SER A 703 -14.35 -26.93 -45.56
C SER A 703 -14.20 -27.69 -44.24
N THR A 704 -15.37 -27.90 -43.61
CA THR A 704 -15.81 -29.13 -42.99
C THR A 704 -15.08 -29.61 -41.75
N ILE A 705 -15.61 -29.17 -40.58
CA ILE A 705 -15.57 -29.99 -39.35
C ILE A 705 -17.03 -30.27 -38.99
N GLU A 706 -17.47 -31.51 -39.23
CA GLU A 706 -18.71 -32.06 -38.69
C GLU A 706 -18.61 -32.17 -37.15
N ILE A 707 -19.39 -31.37 -36.48
CA ILE A 707 -19.65 -31.56 -35.03
C ILE A 707 -20.75 -32.61 -34.93
N ARG A 708 -20.40 -33.81 -34.46
CA ARG A 708 -21.40 -34.81 -34.06
C ARG A 708 -21.94 -34.40 -32.70
N ASP A 709 -23.19 -33.94 -32.66
CA ASP A 709 -23.99 -33.77 -31.45
C ASP A 709 -24.30 -35.13 -30.79
N GLU A 710 -23.74 -35.36 -29.61
CA GLU A 710 -24.24 -36.44 -28.72
C GLU A 710 -25.55 -36.01 -28.04
N PRO A 711 -26.52 -36.91 -27.94
CA PRO A 711 -27.84 -36.57 -27.34
C PRO A 711 -27.73 -36.15 -25.90
N VAL A 712 -28.43 -35.09 -25.55
CA VAL A 712 -28.49 -34.41 -24.22
C VAL A 712 -28.83 -35.39 -23.07
N ASP A 713 -29.54 -36.47 -23.35
CA ASP A 713 -29.92 -37.52 -22.35
C ASP A 713 -28.74 -38.33 -21.78
N LYS A 714 -27.63 -38.48 -22.51
CA LYS A 714 -26.44 -39.18 -21.98
C LYS A 714 -25.61 -38.30 -21.04
N LYS A 715 -25.61 -37.01 -21.29
CA LYS A 715 -24.91 -36.04 -20.43
C LYS A 715 -25.60 -35.84 -19.09
N LEU A 716 -26.93 -35.84 -19.09
CA LEU A 716 -27.78 -35.78 -17.88
C LEU A 716 -27.66 -37.04 -17.01
N LYS A 717 -27.51 -38.21 -17.61
CA LYS A 717 -27.36 -39.47 -16.87
C LYS A 717 -25.96 -39.55 -16.20
N ARG A 718 -24.93 -39.11 -16.87
CA ARG A 718 -23.55 -39.09 -16.33
C ARG A 718 -23.40 -38.09 -15.18
N ASN A 719 -24.05 -36.92 -15.25
CA ASN A 719 -24.06 -35.94 -14.17
C ASN A 719 -24.90 -36.40 -12.96
N ARG A 720 -25.98 -37.15 -13.18
CA ARG A 720 -26.76 -37.73 -12.09
C ARG A 720 -25.99 -38.82 -11.34
N ASP A 721 -25.24 -39.66 -12.04
CA ASP A 721 -24.42 -40.71 -11.43
C ASP A 721 -23.21 -40.14 -10.68
N LEU A 722 -22.69 -38.99 -11.11
CA LEU A 722 -21.62 -38.25 -10.41
C LEU A 722 -22.12 -37.60 -9.12
N ILE A 723 -23.31 -36.98 -9.16
CA ILE A 723 -23.94 -36.35 -7.98
C ILE A 723 -24.30 -37.43 -6.93
N MET A 724 -24.79 -38.61 -7.38
CA MET A 724 -25.10 -39.71 -6.46
C MET A 724 -23.84 -40.36 -5.86
N SER A 725 -22.67 -40.25 -6.48
CA SER A 725 -21.42 -40.71 -5.90
C SER A 725 -20.86 -39.72 -4.85
N ILE A 726 -21.04 -38.41 -5.09
CA ILE A 726 -20.63 -37.35 -4.15
C ILE A 726 -21.49 -37.39 -2.88
N ASP A 727 -22.82 -37.58 -3.01
CA ASP A 727 -23.71 -37.73 -1.85
C ASP A 727 -23.40 -38.99 -1.00
N LYS A 728 -22.91 -40.05 -1.60
CA LYS A 728 -22.46 -41.23 -0.84
C LYS A 728 -21.16 -41.00 -0.07
N GLU A 729 -20.24 -40.22 -0.62
CA GLU A 729 -19.01 -39.84 0.08
C GLU A 729 -19.28 -38.85 1.21
N SER A 730 -20.23 -37.94 1.04
CA SER A 730 -20.66 -36.96 2.07
C SER A 730 -21.31 -37.66 3.26
N GLN A 731 -22.18 -38.63 3.02
CA GLN A 731 -22.82 -39.41 4.11
C GLN A 731 -21.85 -40.31 4.89
N VAL A 732 -20.76 -40.73 4.28
CA VAL A 732 -19.69 -41.49 4.97
C VAL A 732 -18.81 -40.54 5.81
N LYS A 733 -18.67 -39.27 5.43
CA LYS A 733 -17.96 -38.26 6.23
C LYS A 733 -18.77 -37.75 7.41
N GLU A 734 -20.09 -37.55 7.28
CA GLU A 734 -20.97 -37.18 8.40
C GLU A 734 -21.05 -38.23 9.51
N GLN A 735 -20.92 -39.52 9.19
CA GLN A 735 -20.87 -40.58 10.20
C GLN A 735 -19.54 -40.70 10.96
N ARG A 736 -18.48 -39.97 10.53
CA ARG A 736 -17.17 -39.95 11.21
C ARG A 736 -16.89 -38.65 11.97
N GLY A 737 -17.76 -37.63 11.89
CA GLY A 737 -17.55 -36.28 12.41
C GLY A 737 -18.16 -35.95 13.77
N THR A 738 -18.63 -36.93 14.55
CA THR A 738 -19.06 -36.67 15.94
C THR A 738 -17.86 -36.82 16.90
N PHE A 739 -17.07 -35.80 17.04
CA PHE A 739 -16.11 -35.69 18.13
C PHE A 739 -16.84 -35.32 19.44
N LYS A 740 -16.97 -36.31 20.31
CA LYS A 740 -17.31 -36.11 21.73
C LYS A 740 -16.10 -35.54 22.46
N GLY A 741 -16.28 -34.30 23.00
CA GLY A 741 -15.34 -33.73 23.97
C GLY A 741 -15.23 -34.64 25.21
N LEU A 742 -14.03 -35.06 25.53
CA LEU A 742 -13.66 -35.73 26.77
C LEU A 742 -13.34 -34.70 27.84
N PHE A 743 -14.29 -34.51 28.78
CA PHE A 743 -13.95 -34.15 30.17
C PHE A 743 -14.33 -35.31 31.07
N PRO A 744 -13.50 -35.70 32.05
CA PRO A 744 -13.79 -36.85 32.91
C PRO A 744 -14.89 -36.52 33.94
N ALA A 745 -15.86 -37.41 34.01
CA ALA A 745 -16.92 -37.36 35.00
C ALA A 745 -16.37 -37.68 36.42
N GLY A 746 -16.53 -36.72 37.29
CA GLY A 746 -16.39 -36.92 38.73
C GLY A 746 -17.76 -37.16 39.36
N ASP A 747 -17.83 -38.15 40.23
CA ASP A 747 -19.00 -38.74 40.86
C ASP A 747 -20.01 -37.76 41.49
N ALA A 748 -21.25 -38.02 41.27
CA ALA A 748 -22.40 -37.41 41.91
C ALA A 748 -22.75 -38.12 43.23
N SER A 749 -22.80 -37.41 44.36
CA SER A 749 -23.62 -37.80 45.50
C SER A 749 -24.25 -36.56 46.15
N LYS A 750 -25.56 -36.52 46.01
CA LYS A 750 -26.65 -36.06 46.90
C LYS A 750 -26.45 -34.84 47.78
N GLY A 751 -27.32 -33.86 47.61
CA GLY A 751 -27.63 -32.88 48.63
C GLY A 751 -28.43 -31.68 48.14
N SER A 752 -29.77 -31.73 48.24
CA SER A 752 -30.70 -30.61 48.01
C SER A 752 -30.78 -29.70 49.22
N PRO A 753 -31.61 -28.63 49.26
CA PRO A 753 -31.16 -27.23 49.11
C PRO A 753 -31.38 -26.43 50.39
N LYS A 754 -30.70 -25.31 50.56
CA LYS A 754 -31.21 -24.22 51.45
C LYS A 754 -30.91 -22.84 50.85
N LYS A 755 -32.02 -22.10 50.77
CA LYS A 755 -32.12 -20.66 50.55
C LYS A 755 -31.39 -19.91 51.71
N SER A 756 -30.66 -18.90 51.39
CA SER A 756 -30.62 -17.69 52.23
C SER A 756 -30.12 -16.50 51.42
N ARG A 757 -30.81 -15.45 51.66
CA ARG A 757 -30.78 -14.06 51.27
C ARG A 757 -29.53 -13.33 51.68
N VAL A 758 -29.24 -12.29 50.92
CA VAL A 758 -29.03 -10.89 51.33
C VAL A 758 -27.60 -10.45 51.67
N ASN A 759 -27.25 -9.44 50.99
CA ASN A 759 -26.63 -8.11 51.26
C ASN A 759 -25.19 -7.88 50.83
N ASP A 760 -25.17 -6.87 49.96
CA ASP A 760 -24.37 -5.65 50.01
C ASP A 760 -22.83 -5.72 50.30
N LEU A 761 -22.07 -5.47 49.28
CA LEU A 761 -21.24 -4.27 49.18
C LEU A 761 -20.67 -4.20 47.76
#